data_fc1951867b06384241388943b990cb3a
#
_entry.id   fc1951867b06384241388943b990cb3a
#
_cell.length_a   1.000
_cell.length_b   1.000
_cell.length_c   1.000
_cell.angle_alpha   90.00
_cell.angle_beta   90.00
_cell.angle_gamma   90.00
#
_symmetry.space_group_name_H-M   'P 1'
#
loop_
_entity.id
_entity.type
_entity.pdbx_description
1 polymer ?
#
loop_
_entity_poly.entity_id
_entity_poly.type
_entity_poly.pdbx_seq_one_letter_code
_entity_poly.pdbx_strand_id
1 'polypeptide(L)'
;MKGEKYVLWFDELELDDIPEVGGKNASLGEMRRGLTAKGVSIPDGFAVTAHAYRYLLASSGIEKKIEQTLSGLDTHDMKNLSERGEKIRSLIYNAALPDDLRSAIIEAYRKLCDEYGENTDVAVRSSATAEDLPDASFAGQQETFLNIRGTEDVIDACKKCFASLFTNRAISYREDKGFDHMSVYLSIGVQKMVRSDINASGVIFSIDTESGFKDAVLITASYGLGEMVVQGTVNPDEFYVFKPTLRKGFRPIVQKKLGSKEIKMVYAEGGDKSTTVIPVPPEDRIRFCVSDDDILTLAKWTMIIEDHYSEKAGYFKPMDIEWGKDGKTGELFILQARPETVQSQKDVSVLETYTLLEKKTPIATGTAVGSKIGAGPIRTIETVANIKEFKKGEVLVTDMTDPDWEPIMKIAAAIVTNKGGRTCHAAIVSRELGVPCIVGTGDGTEKLKNSKAATVSCAEGEIGNVYDGILKFEIDRVNLKDMKRPKTQIMMNLGNPENAFSIAAIPNDGVGLARLEFIINNFIRIHPMALVHFEKVADPAIRKEIEELTQGYANKTDFFVDKLAQGVAKIGAAFYPNDVIVRMSDFKSNEYKNLIGGIYFEEDEENPMIGFRGASRYYDDRYKEGFALECRAMKIVRNDMGLSNVKLMIPFCRTVEEGKRVVQVMADNGIRRGENGLELYMMVEIPSNVVLIEEFGKVFDGFSIGSNDLTQLTLGLDRDSNMVAHIFDERNGAVMDLVKTAITKANKMKRKIGICGQAPSDYPEFARFLVECGINSMSLNSDTVIKTTLDILETEKHLGIKA
;
A
#
# COMPACT_ATOMS: atom_id res chain seq x y z
N MET A 1 37.44 26.31 2.74
CA MET A 1 36.34 25.70 3.55
C MET A 1 35.11 25.63 2.66
N LYS A 2 34.29 24.56 2.74
CA LYS A 2 33.09 24.41 1.89
C LYS A 2 32.16 25.64 2.03
N GLY A 3 32.01 26.22 3.22
CA GLY A 3 31.07 27.31 3.51
C GLY A 3 31.34 28.67 2.86
N GLU A 4 32.41 28.82 2.08
CA GLU A 4 32.70 30.06 1.34
C GLU A 4 32.53 29.92 -0.18
N LYS A 5 32.23 28.71 -0.67
CA LYS A 5 32.00 28.43 -2.09
C LYS A 5 30.56 28.79 -2.48
N TYR A 6 30.37 29.40 -3.65
CA TYR A 6 29.06 29.68 -4.22
C TYR A 6 28.39 28.44 -4.82
N VAL A 7 29.19 27.50 -5.34
CA VAL A 7 28.74 26.29 -6.01
C VAL A 7 29.50 25.07 -5.45
N LEU A 8 28.78 23.97 -5.22
CA LEU A 8 29.30 22.66 -4.81
C LEU A 8 28.65 21.58 -5.70
N TRP A 9 29.48 20.66 -6.21
CA TRP A 9 28.96 19.51 -6.97
C TRP A 9 28.32 18.47 -6.05
N PHE A 10 27.34 17.70 -6.52
CA PHE A 10 26.68 16.69 -5.68
C PHE A 10 27.66 15.65 -5.13
N ASP A 11 28.69 15.28 -5.87
CA ASP A 11 29.73 14.36 -5.39
C ASP A 11 30.67 14.94 -4.29
N GLU A 12 30.62 16.26 -4.05
CA GLU A 12 31.32 16.92 -2.95
C GLU A 12 30.48 16.99 -1.65
N LEU A 13 29.16 16.65 -1.69
CA LEU A 13 28.21 16.87 -0.61
C LEU A 13 28.00 15.64 0.27
N GLU A 14 27.66 15.90 1.54
CA GLU A 14 27.32 14.93 2.57
C GLU A 14 26.09 15.42 3.36
N LEU A 15 25.49 14.55 4.18
CA LEU A 15 24.35 14.94 5.04
C LEU A 15 24.70 16.06 6.04
N ASP A 16 25.95 16.17 6.45
CA ASP A 16 26.40 17.22 7.36
C ASP A 16 26.45 18.62 6.72
N ASP A 17 26.33 18.71 5.39
CA ASP A 17 26.32 19.98 4.63
C ASP A 17 24.91 20.63 4.57
N ILE A 18 23.87 20.08 5.26
CA ILE A 18 22.50 20.65 5.28
C ILE A 18 22.49 22.16 5.57
N PRO A 19 23.26 22.72 6.49
CA PRO A 19 23.27 24.17 6.75
C PRO A 19 23.73 25.03 5.55
N GLU A 20 24.45 24.43 4.61
CA GLU A 20 25.03 25.13 3.45
C GLU A 20 24.22 24.85 2.15
N VAL A 21 23.63 23.65 2.02
CA VAL A 21 23.00 23.27 0.77
C VAL A 21 21.54 22.81 0.91
N GLY A 22 21.00 22.80 2.12
CA GLY A 22 19.65 22.32 2.41
C GLY A 22 19.50 20.79 2.33
N GLY A 23 18.37 20.27 2.84
CA GLY A 23 18.16 18.83 3.01
C GLY A 23 18.16 18.05 1.70
N LYS A 24 17.48 18.54 0.67
CA LYS A 24 17.38 17.84 -0.64
C LYS A 24 18.75 17.68 -1.33
N ASN A 25 19.53 18.76 -1.38
CA ASN A 25 20.85 18.73 -2.04
C ASN A 25 21.84 17.87 -1.25
N ALA A 26 21.84 17.98 0.08
CA ALA A 26 22.67 17.14 0.95
C ALA A 26 22.35 15.65 0.77
N SER A 27 21.05 15.29 0.70
CA SER A 27 20.61 13.91 0.46
C SER A 27 21.00 13.39 -0.93
N LEU A 28 20.87 14.22 -1.98
CA LEU A 28 21.32 13.85 -3.33
C LEU A 28 22.83 13.59 -3.36
N GLY A 29 23.62 14.47 -2.74
CA GLY A 29 25.07 14.31 -2.65
C GLY A 29 25.46 13.05 -1.89
N GLU A 30 24.87 12.83 -0.73
CA GLU A 30 25.06 11.62 0.07
C GLU A 30 24.83 10.34 -0.72
N MET A 31 23.69 10.29 -1.43
CA MET A 31 23.34 9.12 -2.26
C MET A 31 24.34 8.96 -3.44
N ARG A 32 24.68 10.05 -4.15
CA ARG A 32 25.58 9.99 -5.29
C ARG A 32 26.94 9.47 -4.88
N ARG A 33 27.49 9.99 -3.79
CA ARG A 33 28.79 9.58 -3.27
C ARG A 33 28.79 8.19 -2.64
N GLY A 34 27.77 7.86 -1.86
CA GLY A 34 27.73 6.64 -1.05
C GLY A 34 27.11 5.43 -1.75
N LEU A 35 26.23 5.64 -2.74
CA LEU A 35 25.40 4.56 -3.28
C LEU A 35 25.59 4.28 -4.77
N THR A 36 26.24 5.19 -5.54
CA THR A 36 26.54 4.93 -6.97
C THR A 36 27.39 3.67 -7.14
N ALA A 37 28.37 3.45 -6.29
CA ALA A 37 29.20 2.24 -6.29
C ALA A 37 28.41 0.95 -5.92
N LYS A 38 27.24 1.10 -5.29
CA LYS A 38 26.30 0.01 -4.97
C LYS A 38 25.26 -0.22 -6.08
N GLY A 39 25.39 0.49 -7.21
CA GLY A 39 24.56 0.34 -8.40
C GLY A 39 23.28 1.21 -8.40
N VAL A 40 23.15 2.18 -7.50
CA VAL A 40 22.04 3.15 -7.52
C VAL A 40 22.38 4.29 -8.45
N SER A 41 21.57 4.51 -9.49
CA SER A 41 21.80 5.61 -10.46
C SER A 41 21.16 6.91 -9.97
N ILE A 42 21.94 7.98 -9.91
CA ILE A 42 21.50 9.31 -9.48
C ILE A 42 21.99 10.32 -10.52
N PRO A 43 21.10 11.22 -11.03
CA PRO A 43 21.50 12.23 -12.01
C PRO A 43 22.54 13.17 -11.44
N ASP A 44 23.45 13.66 -12.29
CA ASP A 44 24.45 14.61 -11.92
C ASP A 44 23.89 16.03 -11.75
N GLY A 45 24.66 16.88 -11.08
CA GLY A 45 24.31 18.26 -10.85
C GLY A 45 25.17 18.94 -9.80
N PHE A 46 24.77 20.17 -9.50
CA PHE A 46 25.45 21.00 -8.51
C PHE A 46 24.46 21.78 -7.65
N ALA A 47 24.89 22.19 -6.46
CA ALA A 47 24.14 23.07 -5.56
C ALA A 47 24.69 24.48 -5.61
N VAL A 48 23.84 25.49 -5.78
CA VAL A 48 24.16 26.90 -5.46
C VAL A 48 23.84 27.05 -3.97
N THR A 49 24.86 27.43 -3.18
CA THR A 49 24.82 27.32 -1.72
C THR A 49 24.00 28.40 -1.02
N ALA A 50 23.61 28.15 0.23
CA ALA A 50 23.02 29.17 1.09
C ALA A 50 23.92 30.39 1.31
N HIS A 51 25.27 30.21 1.25
CA HIS A 51 26.21 31.31 1.23
C HIS A 51 25.98 32.22 0.02
N ALA A 52 25.77 31.66 -1.18
CA ALA A 52 25.47 32.44 -2.38
C ALA A 52 24.16 33.25 -2.22
N TYR A 53 23.15 32.72 -1.57
CA TYR A 53 21.93 33.44 -1.26
C TYR A 53 22.17 34.61 -0.30
N ARG A 54 22.86 34.38 0.83
CA ARG A 54 23.28 35.45 1.76
C ARG A 54 24.07 36.54 1.06
N TYR A 55 25.03 36.16 0.23
CA TYR A 55 25.85 37.09 -0.54
C TYR A 55 25.00 37.95 -1.50
N LEU A 56 24.01 37.36 -2.19
CA LEU A 56 23.10 38.13 -3.03
C LEU A 56 22.30 39.17 -2.23
N LEU A 57 21.75 38.82 -1.06
CA LEU A 57 20.99 39.75 -0.23
C LEU A 57 21.83 40.90 0.29
N ALA A 58 23.02 40.58 0.78
CA ALA A 58 23.95 41.54 1.35
C ALA A 58 24.52 42.51 0.30
N SER A 59 25.01 41.98 -0.84
CA SER A 59 25.61 42.77 -1.91
C SER A 59 24.61 43.71 -2.61
N SER A 60 23.36 43.27 -2.74
CA SER A 60 22.30 44.11 -3.32
C SER A 60 21.67 45.09 -2.33
N GLY A 61 22.00 44.98 -1.02
CA GLY A 61 21.46 45.83 0.03
C GLY A 61 19.94 45.73 0.24
N ILE A 62 19.32 44.60 -0.15
CA ILE A 62 17.87 44.41 -0.03
C ILE A 62 17.44 43.80 1.31
N GLU A 63 18.35 43.26 2.12
CA GLU A 63 18.07 42.59 3.40
C GLU A 63 17.20 43.47 4.32
N LYS A 64 17.66 44.74 4.57
CA LYS A 64 16.86 45.68 5.39
C LYS A 64 15.50 46.02 4.82
N LYS A 65 15.33 45.99 3.47
CA LYS A 65 14.06 46.25 2.83
C LYS A 65 13.10 45.06 3.00
N ILE A 66 13.63 43.84 3.04
CA ILE A 66 12.87 42.63 3.33
C ILE A 66 12.37 42.65 4.78
N GLU A 67 13.25 42.93 5.75
CA GLU A 67 12.89 43.11 7.18
C GLU A 67 11.79 44.15 7.39
N GLN A 68 11.94 45.31 6.75
CA GLN A 68 10.93 46.38 6.82
C GLN A 68 9.58 45.94 6.19
N THR A 69 9.62 45.15 5.13
CA THR A 69 8.39 44.65 4.49
C THR A 69 7.72 43.60 5.33
N LEU A 70 8.48 42.77 6.07
CA LEU A 70 7.94 41.82 7.03
C LEU A 70 7.38 42.47 8.30
N SER A 71 7.83 43.64 8.64
CA SER A 71 7.29 44.38 9.80
C SER A 71 5.81 44.68 9.61
N GLY A 72 4.96 44.16 10.52
CA GLY A 72 3.50 44.24 10.44
C GLY A 72 2.85 43.22 9.49
N LEU A 73 3.53 42.12 9.24
CA LEU A 73 2.96 40.95 8.58
C LEU A 73 1.83 40.37 9.41
N ASP A 74 0.72 40.09 8.76
CA ASP A 74 -0.41 39.33 9.32
C ASP A 74 -0.75 38.19 8.34
N THR A 75 -0.42 36.97 8.71
CA THR A 75 -0.66 35.77 7.89
C THR A 75 -2.13 35.35 7.86
N HIS A 76 -2.97 35.86 8.75
CA HIS A 76 -4.42 35.67 8.75
C HIS A 76 -5.14 36.67 7.82
N ASP A 77 -4.51 37.78 7.46
CA ASP A 77 -4.97 38.65 6.39
C ASP A 77 -4.32 38.30 5.06
N MET A 78 -5.06 37.54 4.22
CA MET A 78 -4.60 37.08 2.91
C MET A 78 -4.14 38.21 2.01
N LYS A 79 -4.72 39.42 2.13
CA LYS A 79 -4.31 40.57 1.33
C LYS A 79 -2.95 41.09 1.81
N ASN A 80 -2.80 41.27 3.11
CA ASN A 80 -1.54 41.68 3.73
C ASN A 80 -0.40 40.72 3.39
N LEU A 81 -0.65 39.41 3.56
CA LEU A 81 0.31 38.36 3.24
C LEU A 81 0.72 38.39 1.75
N SER A 82 -0.26 38.49 0.84
CA SER A 82 0.00 38.46 -0.61
C SER A 82 0.77 39.68 -1.07
N GLU A 83 0.37 40.89 -0.67
CA GLU A 83 1.05 42.13 -1.04
C GLU A 83 2.50 42.18 -0.54
N ARG A 84 2.74 41.75 0.70
CA ARG A 84 4.11 41.71 1.27
C ARG A 84 4.97 40.63 0.65
N GLY A 85 4.41 39.42 0.48
CA GLY A 85 5.09 38.31 -0.18
C GLY A 85 5.51 38.67 -1.61
N GLU A 86 4.60 39.24 -2.40
CA GLU A 86 4.89 39.68 -3.78
C GLU A 86 5.98 40.76 -3.83
N LYS A 87 5.90 41.73 -2.92
CA LYS A 87 6.92 42.80 -2.82
C LYS A 87 8.30 42.22 -2.51
N ILE A 88 8.41 41.28 -1.57
CA ILE A 88 9.69 40.65 -1.22
C ILE A 88 10.21 39.79 -2.40
N ARG A 89 9.35 38.96 -3.02
CA ARG A 89 9.76 38.18 -4.20
C ARG A 89 10.27 39.09 -5.31
N SER A 90 9.59 40.21 -5.57
CA SER A 90 10.02 41.20 -6.57
C SER A 90 11.37 41.85 -6.21
N LEU A 91 11.63 42.12 -4.93
CA LEU A 91 12.94 42.64 -4.49
C LEU A 91 14.06 41.64 -4.79
N ILE A 92 13.87 40.36 -4.46
CA ILE A 92 14.87 39.32 -4.68
C ILE A 92 15.08 39.05 -6.18
N TYR A 93 14.00 38.88 -6.92
CA TYR A 93 14.05 38.58 -8.35
C TYR A 93 14.76 39.71 -9.16
N ASN A 94 14.48 40.98 -8.84
CA ASN A 94 15.05 42.13 -9.55
C ASN A 94 16.46 42.51 -9.01
N ALA A 95 16.95 41.86 -7.96
CA ALA A 95 18.29 42.09 -7.48
C ALA A 95 19.35 41.72 -8.56
N ALA A 96 20.38 42.55 -8.73
CA ALA A 96 21.51 42.23 -9.60
C ALA A 96 22.33 41.10 -8.98
N LEU A 97 22.51 40.02 -9.71
CA LEU A 97 23.39 38.94 -9.29
C LEU A 97 24.84 39.45 -9.37
N PRO A 98 25.67 39.35 -8.30
CA PRO A 98 27.09 39.69 -8.38
C PRO A 98 27.82 38.93 -9.50
N ASP A 99 28.74 39.59 -10.22
CA ASP A 99 29.39 39.04 -11.42
C ASP A 99 30.17 37.73 -11.14
N ASP A 100 30.82 37.64 -9.98
CA ASP A 100 31.53 36.44 -9.53
C ASP A 100 30.56 35.26 -9.25
N LEU A 101 29.45 35.51 -8.59
CA LEU A 101 28.39 34.49 -8.36
C LEU A 101 27.76 34.05 -9.67
N ARG A 102 27.42 35.00 -10.55
CA ARG A 102 26.85 34.70 -11.88
C ARG A 102 27.83 33.83 -12.70
N SER A 103 29.13 34.20 -12.68
CA SER A 103 30.16 33.44 -13.40
C SER A 103 30.31 32.02 -12.87
N ALA A 104 30.30 31.84 -11.54
CA ALA A 104 30.40 30.50 -10.91
C ALA A 104 29.24 29.59 -11.33
N ILE A 105 27.99 30.10 -11.38
CA ILE A 105 26.83 29.31 -11.81
C ILE A 105 26.94 28.94 -13.31
N ILE A 106 27.35 29.88 -14.15
CA ILE A 106 27.50 29.66 -15.60
C ILE A 106 28.62 28.64 -15.87
N GLU A 107 29.74 28.70 -15.16
CA GLU A 107 30.85 27.76 -15.31
C GLU A 107 30.44 26.34 -14.91
N ALA A 108 29.68 26.18 -13.81
CA ALA A 108 29.17 24.89 -13.39
C ALA A 108 28.16 24.31 -14.41
N TYR A 109 27.24 25.13 -14.95
CA TYR A 109 26.31 24.68 -15.98
C TYR A 109 27.01 24.30 -17.28
N ARG A 110 28.06 25.07 -17.70
CA ARG A 110 28.86 24.73 -18.88
C ARG A 110 29.57 23.40 -18.70
N LYS A 111 30.17 23.14 -17.54
CA LYS A 111 30.78 21.85 -17.26
C LYS A 111 29.77 20.69 -17.35
N LEU A 112 28.54 20.89 -16.91
CA LEU A 112 27.46 19.92 -17.11
C LEU A 112 27.13 19.70 -18.59
N CYS A 113 27.16 20.81 -19.39
CA CYS A 113 26.95 20.72 -20.84
C CYS A 113 28.12 20.02 -21.58
N ASP A 114 29.33 20.16 -21.09
CA ASP A 114 30.50 19.48 -21.67
C ASP A 114 30.39 17.96 -21.50
N GLU A 115 29.74 17.50 -20.42
CA GLU A 115 29.54 16.06 -20.13
C GLU A 115 28.32 15.47 -20.84
N TYR A 116 27.18 16.19 -20.87
CA TYR A 116 25.90 15.66 -21.32
C TYR A 116 25.37 16.23 -22.64
N GLY A 117 26.08 17.17 -23.21
CA GLY A 117 25.76 17.79 -24.51
C GLY A 117 25.37 19.26 -24.39
N GLU A 118 25.48 19.98 -25.51
CA GLU A 118 25.20 21.41 -25.58
C GLU A 118 23.75 21.72 -25.18
N ASN A 119 23.53 22.75 -24.35
CA ASN A 119 22.22 23.13 -23.80
C ASN A 119 21.51 22.01 -23.06
N THR A 120 22.25 21.21 -22.27
CA THR A 120 21.69 20.16 -21.40
C THR A 120 20.51 20.69 -20.59
N ASP A 121 19.40 19.96 -20.62
CA ASP A 121 18.20 20.26 -19.88
C ASP A 121 18.39 19.94 -18.39
N VAL A 122 18.02 20.90 -17.54
CA VAL A 122 18.17 20.78 -16.08
C VAL A 122 16.85 21.09 -15.35
N ALA A 123 16.71 20.49 -14.16
CA ALA A 123 15.76 20.93 -13.15
C ALA A 123 16.47 21.89 -12.18
N VAL A 124 15.86 23.03 -11.90
CA VAL A 124 16.32 24.01 -10.92
C VAL A 124 15.36 23.95 -9.73
N ARG A 125 15.86 23.42 -8.60
CA ARG A 125 15.04 23.04 -7.45
C ARG A 125 15.49 23.75 -6.18
N SER A 126 14.54 24.22 -5.38
CA SER A 126 14.82 24.78 -4.05
C SER A 126 15.22 23.70 -3.05
N SER A 127 16.13 24.02 -2.14
CA SER A 127 16.55 23.22 -1.01
C SER A 127 16.81 24.14 0.20
N ALA A 128 15.84 24.24 1.11
CA ALA A 128 15.95 25.13 2.27
C ALA A 128 16.82 24.51 3.37
N THR A 129 17.51 25.36 4.12
CA THR A 129 18.37 24.93 5.24
C THR A 129 17.59 24.44 6.46
N ALA A 130 16.29 24.75 6.53
CA ALA A 130 15.36 24.30 7.58
C ALA A 130 14.38 23.24 7.07
N GLU A 131 14.59 22.70 5.85
CA GLU A 131 13.76 21.65 5.27
C GLU A 131 14.11 20.28 5.89
N ASP A 132 13.09 19.42 6.10
CA ASP A 132 13.24 18.07 6.67
C ASP A 132 13.71 18.03 8.15
N LEU A 133 13.36 19.02 8.95
CA LEU A 133 13.52 18.92 10.39
C LEU A 133 12.51 17.92 10.99
N PRO A 134 12.83 17.22 12.11
CA PRO A 134 11.97 16.19 12.70
C PRO A 134 10.54 16.62 12.97
N ASP A 135 10.33 17.90 13.30
CA ASP A 135 9.02 18.47 13.67
C ASP A 135 8.46 19.45 12.62
N ALA A 136 9.11 19.60 11.47
CA ALA A 136 8.73 20.58 10.46
C ALA A 136 9.11 20.10 9.04
N SER A 137 8.12 19.83 8.22
CA SER A 137 8.30 19.49 6.79
C SER A 137 7.91 20.69 5.93
N PHE A 138 8.87 21.26 5.19
CA PHE A 138 8.62 22.29 4.18
C PHE A 138 8.18 21.71 2.82
N ALA A 139 7.73 20.47 2.77
CA ALA A 139 7.34 19.80 1.54
C ALA A 139 6.28 20.60 0.77
N GLY A 140 6.50 20.84 -0.52
CA GLY A 140 5.57 21.56 -1.39
C GLY A 140 5.46 23.07 -1.18
N GLN A 141 6.28 23.68 -0.28
CA GLN A 141 6.22 25.09 0.02
C GLN A 141 6.98 25.98 -0.98
N GLN A 142 7.86 25.40 -1.79
CA GLN A 142 8.77 26.11 -2.67
C GLN A 142 8.68 25.58 -4.12
N GLU A 143 9.28 26.35 -5.07
CA GLU A 143 9.11 26.10 -6.49
C GLU A 143 10.24 25.23 -7.08
N THR A 144 9.87 24.48 -8.13
CA THR A 144 10.79 23.71 -8.99
C THR A 144 10.54 24.12 -10.44
N PHE A 145 11.61 24.37 -11.18
CA PHE A 145 11.59 24.73 -12.59
C PHE A 145 12.18 23.58 -13.40
N LEU A 146 11.40 23.00 -14.29
CA LEU A 146 11.77 21.84 -15.10
C LEU A 146 12.11 22.25 -16.54
N ASN A 147 12.92 21.43 -17.23
CA ASN A 147 13.29 21.64 -18.66
C ASN A 147 13.94 23.01 -18.92
N ILE A 148 14.80 23.47 -18.01
CA ILE A 148 15.53 24.73 -18.17
C ILE A 148 16.76 24.47 -19.04
N ARG A 149 17.02 25.34 -20.04
CA ARG A 149 18.13 25.20 -20.99
C ARG A 149 18.80 26.53 -21.28
N GLY A 150 20.11 26.48 -21.38
CA GLY A 150 20.91 27.68 -21.65
C GLY A 150 21.28 28.47 -20.41
N THR A 151 22.36 29.17 -20.47
CA THR A 151 22.98 29.88 -19.31
C THR A 151 22.06 30.95 -18.73
N GLU A 152 21.41 31.75 -19.58
CA GLU A 152 20.53 32.85 -19.11
C GLU A 152 19.28 32.30 -18.43
N ASP A 153 18.66 31.25 -18.99
CA ASP A 153 17.48 30.65 -18.41
C ASP A 153 17.79 29.96 -17.07
N VAL A 154 18.98 29.35 -16.92
CA VAL A 154 19.44 28.78 -15.63
C VAL A 154 19.61 29.89 -14.59
N ILE A 155 20.21 31.03 -14.97
CA ILE A 155 20.32 32.19 -14.08
C ILE A 155 18.97 32.73 -13.67
N ASP A 156 18.04 32.89 -14.63
CA ASP A 156 16.68 33.35 -14.35
C ASP A 156 15.92 32.39 -13.42
N ALA A 157 16.00 31.08 -13.69
CA ALA A 157 15.41 30.07 -12.83
C ALA A 157 16.02 30.08 -11.40
N CYS A 158 17.31 30.27 -11.25
CA CYS A 158 17.97 30.45 -9.95
C CYS A 158 17.41 31.66 -9.18
N LYS A 159 17.22 32.82 -9.86
CA LYS A 159 16.63 34.00 -9.23
C LYS A 159 15.19 33.77 -8.79
N LYS A 160 14.38 33.16 -9.64
CA LYS A 160 13.01 32.76 -9.31
C LYS A 160 12.99 31.80 -8.12
N CYS A 161 13.89 30.82 -8.13
CA CYS A 161 14.03 29.85 -7.04
C CYS A 161 14.37 30.54 -5.71
N PHE A 162 15.34 31.47 -5.67
CA PHE A 162 15.64 32.26 -4.49
C PHE A 162 14.44 33.09 -3.99
N ALA A 163 13.66 33.67 -4.91
CA ALA A 163 12.45 34.41 -4.57
C ALA A 163 11.37 33.53 -3.95
N SER A 164 11.32 32.23 -4.30
CA SER A 164 10.29 31.30 -3.82
C SER A 164 10.30 31.04 -2.32
N LEU A 165 11.40 31.40 -1.63
CA LEU A 165 11.45 31.36 -0.16
C LEU A 165 10.38 32.25 0.48
N PHE A 166 9.89 33.26 -0.23
CA PHE A 166 8.85 34.19 0.22
C PHE A 166 7.54 34.03 -0.54
N THR A 167 7.18 32.80 -0.96
CA THR A 167 5.81 32.48 -1.33
C THR A 167 4.87 32.65 -0.13
N ASN A 168 3.61 32.91 -0.37
CA ASN A 168 2.62 33.09 0.70
C ASN A 168 2.59 31.87 1.64
N ARG A 169 2.69 30.67 1.06
CA ARG A 169 2.75 29.40 1.79
C ARG A 169 3.98 29.30 2.68
N ALA A 170 5.17 29.59 2.12
CA ALA A 170 6.41 29.52 2.86
C ALA A 170 6.50 30.57 3.99
N ILE A 171 5.91 31.73 3.80
CA ILE A 171 5.81 32.77 4.85
C ILE A 171 4.87 32.29 5.98
N SER A 172 3.62 31.88 5.64
CA SER A 172 2.64 31.41 6.61
C SER A 172 3.17 30.21 7.41
N TYR A 173 3.79 29.24 6.74
CA TYR A 173 4.35 28.07 7.41
C TYR A 173 5.44 28.44 8.43
N ARG A 174 6.36 29.35 8.08
CA ARG A 174 7.39 29.80 9.05
C ARG A 174 6.78 30.49 10.25
N GLU A 175 5.76 31.35 10.05
CA GLU A 175 5.03 32.01 11.13
C GLU A 175 4.34 31.00 12.05
N ASP A 176 3.59 30.05 11.48
CA ASP A 176 2.88 28.98 12.22
C ASP A 176 3.84 28.11 13.06
N LYS A 177 5.06 27.90 12.58
CA LYS A 177 6.10 27.11 13.26
C LYS A 177 7.03 27.92 14.14
N GLY A 178 6.88 29.25 14.16
CA GLY A 178 7.72 30.16 14.96
C GLY A 178 9.15 30.31 14.46
N PHE A 179 9.40 30.08 13.16
CA PHE A 179 10.70 30.34 12.56
C PHE A 179 10.90 31.81 12.23
N ASP A 180 12.05 32.37 12.60
CA ASP A 180 12.43 33.67 12.12
C ASP A 180 12.67 33.65 10.60
N HIS A 181 11.95 34.53 9.87
CA HIS A 181 12.01 34.61 8.42
C HIS A 181 13.40 34.87 7.85
N MET A 182 14.26 35.59 8.58
CA MET A 182 15.60 35.94 8.15
C MET A 182 16.66 34.90 8.54
N SER A 183 16.30 33.90 9.37
CA SER A 183 17.21 32.82 9.78
C SER A 183 17.14 31.58 8.86
N VAL A 184 16.16 31.51 7.97
CA VAL A 184 16.01 30.41 6.99
C VAL A 184 16.61 30.85 5.66
N TYR A 185 17.55 30.06 5.15
CA TYR A 185 18.23 30.35 3.89
C TYR A 185 17.87 29.29 2.83
N LEU A 186 18.07 29.65 1.58
CA LEU A 186 17.78 28.78 0.45
C LEU A 186 19.08 28.43 -0.30
N SER A 187 19.23 27.15 -0.59
CA SER A 187 20.13 26.62 -1.60
C SER A 187 19.34 26.20 -2.82
N ILE A 188 19.96 26.08 -3.97
CA ILE A 188 19.33 25.67 -5.22
C ILE A 188 20.08 24.46 -5.76
N GLY A 189 19.37 23.36 -6.06
CA GLY A 189 19.90 22.24 -6.82
C GLY A 189 19.69 22.46 -8.32
N VAL A 190 20.75 22.39 -9.10
CA VAL A 190 20.71 22.33 -10.57
C VAL A 190 21.06 20.92 -10.97
N GLN A 191 20.05 20.13 -11.33
CA GLN A 191 20.16 18.70 -11.58
C GLN A 191 19.84 18.39 -13.03
N LYS A 192 20.67 17.54 -13.68
CA LYS A 192 20.37 17.05 -15.03
C LYS A 192 19.00 16.40 -15.07
N MET A 193 18.17 16.79 -16.05
CA MET A 193 16.86 16.18 -16.25
C MET A 193 16.98 14.73 -16.72
N VAL A 194 16.14 13.88 -16.13
CA VAL A 194 15.84 12.54 -16.63
C VAL A 194 14.62 12.66 -17.55
N ARG A 195 14.73 12.15 -18.79
CA ARG A 195 13.70 12.30 -19.83
C ARG A 195 12.50 11.37 -19.59
N SER A 196 11.95 11.43 -18.38
CA SER A 196 10.72 10.68 -18.01
C SER A 196 9.46 11.22 -18.68
N ASP A 197 9.52 12.44 -19.24
CA ASP A 197 8.44 13.01 -20.08
C ASP A 197 8.04 12.09 -21.24
N ILE A 198 8.96 11.31 -21.79
CA ILE A 198 8.74 10.31 -22.83
C ILE A 198 8.79 8.87 -22.33
N ASN A 199 8.75 8.64 -21.01
CA ASN A 199 8.68 7.33 -20.39
C ASN A 199 7.80 7.40 -19.11
N ALA A 200 8.31 7.04 -17.95
CA ALA A 200 7.58 6.93 -16.69
C ALA A 200 8.38 7.49 -15.51
N SER A 201 7.66 7.86 -14.46
CA SER A 201 8.20 8.31 -13.20
C SER A 201 7.22 8.00 -12.07
N GLY A 202 7.64 8.20 -10.83
CA GLY A 202 6.78 7.97 -9.68
C GLY A 202 7.46 8.20 -8.34
N VAL A 203 6.81 7.68 -7.30
CA VAL A 203 7.25 7.77 -5.91
C VAL A 203 7.37 6.38 -5.31
N ILE A 204 8.30 6.19 -4.41
CA ILE A 204 8.52 4.94 -3.70
C ILE A 204 8.53 5.22 -2.19
N PHE A 205 7.82 4.38 -1.44
CA PHE A 205 7.93 4.34 0.01
C PHE A 205 8.57 3.02 0.43
N SER A 206 9.56 3.10 1.31
CA SER A 206 10.22 1.90 1.81
C SER A 206 9.42 1.14 2.86
N ILE A 207 8.19 1.56 3.14
CA ILE A 207 7.20 0.89 3.98
C ILE A 207 5.82 0.98 3.34
N ASP A 208 4.87 0.17 3.81
CA ASP A 208 3.45 0.43 3.51
C ASP A 208 2.96 1.69 4.24
N THR A 209 2.50 2.67 3.50
CA THR A 209 2.11 3.99 4.04
C THR A 209 0.79 3.97 4.82
N GLU A 210 0.00 2.89 4.73
CA GLU A 210 -1.27 2.75 5.46
C GLU A 210 -1.07 2.07 6.82
N SER A 211 -0.45 0.90 6.82
CA SER A 211 -0.27 0.08 8.02
C SER A 211 1.07 0.31 8.74
N GLY A 212 2.04 0.94 8.08
CA GLY A 212 3.43 1.02 8.56
C GLY A 212 4.20 -0.30 8.43
N PHE A 213 3.71 -1.27 7.64
CA PHE A 213 4.38 -2.55 7.46
C PHE A 213 5.77 -2.37 6.84
N LYS A 214 6.80 -2.73 7.59
CA LYS A 214 8.21 -2.40 7.29
C LYS A 214 8.83 -3.27 6.21
N ASP A 215 8.31 -4.46 5.97
CA ASP A 215 8.90 -5.45 5.06
C ASP A 215 8.38 -5.36 3.63
N ALA A 216 7.62 -4.31 3.29
CA ALA A 216 7.18 -4.03 1.93
C ALA A 216 7.77 -2.73 1.40
N VAL A 217 8.01 -2.68 0.09
CA VAL A 217 8.26 -1.45 -0.68
C VAL A 217 7.01 -1.16 -1.48
N LEU A 218 6.44 0.03 -1.34
CA LEU A 218 5.36 0.54 -2.19
C LEU A 218 5.95 1.40 -3.30
N ILE A 219 5.71 1.04 -4.56
CA ILE A 219 6.16 1.78 -5.73
C ILE A 219 4.93 2.26 -6.49
N THR A 220 4.87 3.55 -6.79
CA THR A 220 3.89 4.11 -7.72
C THR A 220 4.56 4.49 -9.03
N ALA A 221 3.83 4.40 -10.14
CA ALA A 221 4.35 4.69 -11.47
C ALA A 221 3.27 5.32 -12.37
N SER A 222 3.64 6.34 -13.13
CA SER A 222 2.79 6.92 -14.17
C SER A 222 3.63 7.38 -15.36
N TYR A 223 2.99 7.56 -16.50
CA TYR A 223 3.64 8.14 -17.67
C TYR A 223 3.96 9.62 -17.44
N GLY A 224 5.09 10.07 -18.01
CA GLY A 224 5.50 11.47 -18.00
C GLY A 224 6.31 11.87 -16.77
N LEU A 225 6.40 13.18 -16.54
CA LEU A 225 7.13 13.79 -15.42
C LEU A 225 6.43 13.51 -14.08
N GLY A 226 7.21 13.27 -13.03
CA GLY A 226 6.75 12.85 -11.69
C GLY A 226 5.86 13.86 -10.96
N GLU A 227 5.86 15.12 -11.38
CA GLU A 227 5.07 16.18 -10.76
C GLU A 227 3.58 15.84 -10.67
N MET A 228 3.02 15.17 -11.70
CA MET A 228 1.60 14.75 -11.70
C MET A 228 1.29 13.69 -10.63
N VAL A 229 2.24 12.81 -10.32
CA VAL A 229 2.10 11.80 -9.26
C VAL A 229 2.22 12.46 -7.89
N VAL A 230 3.22 13.33 -7.69
CA VAL A 230 3.45 14.05 -6.44
C VAL A 230 2.28 14.96 -6.09
N GLN A 231 1.71 15.67 -7.08
CA GLN A 231 0.52 16.52 -6.91
C GLN A 231 -0.78 15.73 -6.77
N GLY A 232 -0.77 14.42 -7.03
CA GLY A 232 -1.96 13.57 -6.97
C GLY A 232 -3.01 13.84 -8.04
N THR A 233 -2.61 14.44 -9.16
CA THR A 233 -3.51 14.77 -10.29
C THR A 233 -3.76 13.58 -11.21
N VAL A 234 -3.04 12.48 -11.02
CA VAL A 234 -3.15 11.23 -11.77
C VAL A 234 -3.29 10.04 -10.80
N ASN A 235 -4.05 9.02 -11.20
CA ASN A 235 -4.12 7.75 -10.49
C ASN A 235 -3.04 6.81 -11.08
N PRO A 236 -1.90 6.60 -10.39
CA PRO A 236 -0.77 5.83 -10.90
C PRO A 236 -1.00 4.32 -10.79
N ASP A 237 -0.16 3.55 -11.47
CA ASP A 237 0.04 2.13 -11.15
C ASP A 237 0.66 1.99 -9.76
N GLU A 238 0.30 0.94 -9.01
CA GLU A 238 0.82 0.66 -7.67
C GLU A 238 1.38 -0.77 -7.61
N PHE A 239 2.54 -0.91 -6.97
CA PHE A 239 3.23 -2.20 -6.83
C PHE A 239 3.73 -2.37 -5.40
N TYR A 240 3.52 -3.56 -4.84
CA TYR A 240 4.11 -3.95 -3.56
C TYR A 240 5.16 -5.03 -3.77
N VAL A 241 6.36 -4.80 -3.24
CA VAL A 241 7.48 -5.74 -3.31
C VAL A 241 7.91 -6.13 -1.90
N PHE A 242 8.00 -7.43 -1.62
CA PHE A 242 8.34 -7.95 -0.31
C PHE A 242 9.86 -8.06 -0.12
N LYS A 243 10.42 -7.27 0.81
CA LYS A 243 11.87 -7.13 1.02
C LYS A 243 12.58 -8.42 1.44
N PRO A 244 12.08 -9.23 2.41
CA PRO A 244 12.82 -10.38 2.93
C PRO A 244 13.17 -11.43 1.88
N THR A 245 12.26 -11.73 0.96
CA THR A 245 12.54 -12.70 -0.10
C THR A 245 13.24 -12.09 -1.30
N LEU A 246 13.06 -10.78 -1.56
CA LEU A 246 13.86 -10.06 -2.54
C LEU A 246 15.35 -10.06 -2.16
N ARG A 247 15.68 -9.87 -0.87
CA ARG A 247 17.07 -10.01 -0.36
C ARG A 247 17.66 -11.41 -0.60
N LYS A 248 16.82 -12.43 -0.72
CA LYS A 248 17.22 -13.82 -1.02
C LYS A 248 17.31 -14.12 -2.51
N GLY A 249 17.07 -13.14 -3.38
CA GLY A 249 17.14 -13.25 -4.84
C GLY A 249 15.87 -13.73 -5.53
N PHE A 250 14.75 -13.83 -4.83
CA PHE A 250 13.44 -14.13 -5.42
C PHE A 250 12.83 -12.88 -6.10
N ARG A 251 11.68 -13.05 -6.75
CA ARG A 251 10.94 -11.98 -7.47
C ARG A 251 9.58 -11.68 -6.79
N PRO A 252 9.54 -11.16 -5.57
CA PRO A 252 8.34 -11.08 -4.76
C PRO A 252 7.53 -9.81 -5.01
N ILE A 253 7.02 -9.61 -6.21
CA ILE A 253 6.01 -8.58 -6.48
C ILE A 253 4.67 -9.15 -5.98
N VAL A 254 4.28 -8.79 -4.75
CA VAL A 254 3.13 -9.40 -4.07
C VAL A 254 1.80 -8.72 -4.40
N GLN A 255 1.83 -7.57 -5.06
CA GLN A 255 0.63 -6.91 -5.59
C GLN A 255 0.98 -6.00 -6.77
N LYS A 256 0.10 -5.98 -7.77
CA LYS A 256 0.10 -5.04 -8.89
C LYS A 256 -1.31 -4.49 -9.10
N LYS A 257 -1.45 -3.17 -9.09
CA LYS A 257 -2.73 -2.49 -9.33
C LYS A 257 -2.55 -1.51 -10.49
N LEU A 258 -3.36 -1.67 -11.52
CA LEU A 258 -3.33 -0.78 -12.68
C LEU A 258 -4.05 0.52 -12.35
N GLY A 259 -3.38 1.66 -12.55
CA GLY A 259 -3.96 2.99 -12.44
C GLY A 259 -4.66 3.44 -13.72
N SER A 260 -5.55 4.44 -13.61
CA SER A 260 -6.23 4.99 -14.80
C SER A 260 -5.30 5.81 -15.70
N LYS A 261 -4.28 6.44 -15.16
CA LYS A 261 -3.22 7.20 -15.86
C LYS A 261 -3.74 8.05 -17.04
N GLU A 262 -4.80 8.82 -16.79
CA GLU A 262 -5.54 9.52 -17.85
C GLU A 262 -4.73 10.61 -18.55
N ILE A 263 -3.83 11.27 -17.80
CA ILE A 263 -3.03 12.41 -18.25
C ILE A 263 -1.56 12.22 -17.90
N LYS A 264 -0.68 12.86 -18.65
CA LYS A 264 0.75 12.93 -18.38
C LYS A 264 1.31 14.31 -18.66
N MET A 265 2.35 14.71 -17.91
CA MET A 265 3.10 15.93 -18.16
C MET A 265 4.32 15.65 -19.04
N VAL A 266 4.49 16.42 -20.08
CA VAL A 266 5.61 16.31 -21.04
C VAL A 266 6.27 17.68 -21.23
N TYR A 267 7.43 17.72 -21.87
CA TYR A 267 8.04 18.98 -22.30
C TYR A 267 7.15 19.69 -23.31
N ALA A 268 7.01 21.00 -23.16
CA ALA A 268 6.31 21.83 -24.14
C ALA A 268 7.17 22.06 -25.39
N GLU A 269 6.57 22.00 -26.56
CA GLU A 269 7.20 22.36 -27.83
C GLU A 269 6.91 23.85 -28.14
N GLY A 270 7.79 24.74 -27.61
CA GLY A 270 7.67 26.21 -27.83
C GLY A 270 6.70 26.91 -26.88
N GLY A 271 6.76 28.23 -26.83
CA GLY A 271 5.95 29.06 -25.92
C GLY A 271 6.62 29.41 -24.61
N ASP A 272 5.89 30.12 -23.74
CA ASP A 272 6.40 30.63 -22.47
C ASP A 272 6.48 29.56 -21.34
N LYS A 273 5.88 28.37 -21.57
CA LYS A 273 5.87 27.28 -20.59
C LYS A 273 6.85 26.18 -20.98
N SER A 274 7.63 25.69 -20.01
CA SER A 274 8.60 24.60 -20.19
C SER A 274 7.97 23.21 -20.27
N THR A 275 6.74 23.03 -19.72
CA THR A 275 6.00 21.76 -19.66
C THR A 275 4.52 21.95 -20.02
N THR A 276 3.88 20.90 -20.47
CA THR A 276 2.44 20.85 -20.77
C THR A 276 1.84 19.51 -20.38
N VAL A 277 0.54 19.51 -20.09
CA VAL A 277 -0.23 18.29 -19.74
C VAL A 277 -1.00 17.82 -20.97
N ILE A 278 -0.87 16.56 -21.31
CA ILE A 278 -1.54 15.91 -22.43
C ILE A 278 -2.24 14.61 -21.99
N PRO A 279 -3.30 14.16 -22.69
CA PRO A 279 -3.92 12.87 -22.40
C PRO A 279 -2.97 11.70 -22.74
N VAL A 280 -3.07 10.62 -21.97
CA VAL A 280 -2.40 9.35 -22.26
C VAL A 280 -3.27 8.58 -23.27
N PRO A 281 -2.69 7.99 -24.34
CA PRO A 281 -3.42 7.16 -25.29
C PRO A 281 -4.18 6.01 -24.59
N PRO A 282 -5.42 5.66 -25.00
CA PRO A 282 -6.21 4.62 -24.36
C PRO A 282 -5.49 3.25 -24.28
N GLU A 283 -4.73 2.91 -25.34
CA GLU A 283 -3.93 1.67 -25.43
C GLU A 283 -2.79 1.59 -24.43
N ASP A 284 -2.30 2.72 -23.91
CA ASP A 284 -1.26 2.77 -22.88
C ASP A 284 -1.86 2.74 -21.47
N ARG A 285 -3.08 3.24 -21.26
CA ARG A 285 -3.76 3.23 -19.96
C ARG A 285 -4.04 1.82 -19.44
N ILE A 286 -4.23 0.86 -20.34
CA ILE A 286 -4.56 -0.54 -20.04
C ILE A 286 -3.34 -1.42 -19.78
N ARG A 287 -2.14 -0.83 -19.77
CA ARG A 287 -0.87 -1.50 -19.50
C ARG A 287 -0.15 -0.83 -18.33
N PHE A 288 0.65 -1.61 -17.60
CA PHE A 288 1.60 -1.04 -16.66
C PHE A 288 2.66 -0.24 -17.40
N CYS A 289 3.00 0.95 -16.87
CA CYS A 289 3.96 1.85 -17.52
C CYS A 289 5.42 1.44 -17.30
N VAL A 290 5.69 0.44 -16.47
CA VAL A 290 7.01 -0.13 -16.19
C VAL A 290 6.98 -1.65 -16.15
N SER A 291 8.14 -2.28 -16.39
CA SER A 291 8.30 -3.72 -16.33
C SER A 291 8.52 -4.25 -14.92
N ASP A 292 8.30 -5.55 -14.71
CA ASP A 292 8.59 -6.22 -13.43
C ASP A 292 10.09 -6.12 -13.05
N ASP A 293 11.01 -6.11 -14.03
CA ASP A 293 12.44 -5.92 -13.78
C ASP A 293 12.77 -4.50 -13.31
N ASP A 294 12.11 -3.49 -13.87
CA ASP A 294 12.20 -2.11 -13.39
C ASP A 294 11.75 -2.00 -11.92
N ILE A 295 10.59 -2.60 -11.59
CA ILE A 295 10.03 -2.61 -10.25
C ILE A 295 10.97 -3.28 -9.24
N LEU A 296 11.53 -4.45 -9.60
CA LEU A 296 12.47 -5.16 -8.74
C LEU A 296 13.79 -4.41 -8.57
N THR A 297 14.24 -3.69 -9.60
CA THR A 297 15.43 -2.83 -9.53
C THR A 297 15.20 -1.66 -8.60
N LEU A 298 14.08 -0.94 -8.75
CA LEU A 298 13.68 0.15 -7.87
C LEU A 298 13.53 -0.32 -6.42
N ALA A 299 12.91 -1.48 -6.18
CA ALA A 299 12.79 -2.05 -4.84
C ALA A 299 14.15 -2.39 -4.21
N LYS A 300 15.10 -2.94 -4.99
CA LYS A 300 16.47 -3.19 -4.52
C LYS A 300 17.19 -1.88 -4.15
N TRP A 301 17.08 -0.86 -4.99
CA TRP A 301 17.66 0.46 -4.70
C TRP A 301 17.06 1.09 -3.46
N THR A 302 15.74 0.97 -3.29
CA THR A 302 15.03 1.44 -2.10
C THR A 302 15.58 0.80 -0.83
N MET A 303 15.80 -0.52 -0.83
CA MET A 303 16.40 -1.21 0.32
C MET A 303 17.84 -0.75 0.60
N ILE A 304 18.64 -0.52 -0.45
CA ILE A 304 20.03 -0.01 -0.31
C ILE A 304 20.02 1.40 0.32
N ILE A 305 19.09 2.25 -0.11
CA ILE A 305 18.91 3.60 0.41
C ILE A 305 18.45 3.54 1.88
N GLU A 306 17.39 2.77 2.17
CA GLU A 306 16.87 2.60 3.54
C GLU A 306 17.94 2.06 4.50
N ASP A 307 18.67 1.03 4.10
CA ASP A 307 19.75 0.44 4.91
C ASP A 307 20.84 1.49 5.20
N HIS A 308 21.25 2.27 4.19
CA HIS A 308 22.27 3.30 4.32
C HIS A 308 21.87 4.42 5.30
N TYR A 309 20.64 4.95 5.14
CA TYR A 309 20.15 6.01 6.03
C TYR A 309 19.83 5.51 7.43
N SER A 310 19.40 4.26 7.57
CA SER A 310 19.18 3.63 8.88
C SER A 310 20.48 3.37 9.62
N GLU A 311 21.53 2.92 8.92
CA GLU A 311 22.86 2.73 9.49
C GLU A 311 23.43 4.05 10.02
N LYS A 312 23.36 5.12 9.23
CA LYS A 312 23.80 6.46 9.64
C LYS A 312 23.01 7.03 10.82
N ALA A 313 21.71 6.77 10.87
CA ALA A 313 20.84 7.24 11.95
C ALA A 313 20.99 6.41 13.24
N GLY A 314 21.46 5.17 13.15
CA GLY A 314 21.48 4.22 14.28
C GLY A 314 20.11 3.64 14.65
N TYR A 315 19.08 3.87 13.85
CA TYR A 315 17.74 3.32 14.00
C TYR A 315 17.07 3.14 12.64
N PHE A 316 16.02 2.33 12.58
CA PHE A 316 15.26 2.10 11.34
C PHE A 316 14.65 3.41 10.82
N LYS A 317 15.06 3.82 9.63
CA LYS A 317 14.68 5.09 9.01
C LYS A 317 14.04 4.83 7.65
N PRO A 318 12.70 4.72 7.57
CA PRO A 318 12.02 4.54 6.30
C PRO A 318 12.15 5.78 5.42
N MET A 319 12.07 5.56 4.11
CA MET A 319 12.38 6.57 3.10
C MET A 319 11.22 6.78 2.14
N ASP A 320 11.05 8.04 1.72
CA ASP A 320 10.21 8.53 0.63
C ASP A 320 11.14 8.94 -0.51
N ILE A 321 10.95 8.36 -1.71
CA ILE A 321 11.89 8.41 -2.81
C ILE A 321 11.17 8.77 -4.11
N GLU A 322 11.66 9.79 -4.83
CA GLU A 322 11.23 10.10 -6.19
C GLU A 322 12.14 9.41 -7.21
N TRP A 323 11.57 8.86 -8.27
CA TRP A 323 12.30 8.18 -9.32
C TRP A 323 11.78 8.53 -10.72
N GLY A 324 12.64 8.34 -11.74
CA GLY A 324 12.28 8.51 -13.14
C GLY A 324 13.01 7.51 -14.03
N LYS A 325 12.38 7.13 -15.14
CA LYS A 325 12.96 6.32 -16.21
C LYS A 325 13.23 7.21 -17.42
N ASP A 326 14.47 7.25 -17.86
CA ASP A 326 14.85 8.02 -19.04
C ASP A 326 14.34 7.35 -20.33
N GLY A 327 13.53 8.05 -21.11
CA GLY A 327 12.97 7.51 -22.33
C GLY A 327 13.93 7.45 -23.52
N LYS A 328 15.12 8.06 -23.42
CA LYS A 328 16.18 7.97 -24.43
C LYS A 328 17.10 6.78 -24.19
N THR A 329 17.50 6.56 -22.94
CA THR A 329 18.45 5.49 -22.56
C THR A 329 17.75 4.26 -22.03
N GLY A 330 16.52 4.38 -21.53
CA GLY A 330 15.79 3.31 -20.84
C GLY A 330 16.27 3.08 -19.40
N GLU A 331 17.20 3.88 -18.89
CA GLU A 331 17.77 3.75 -17.56
C GLU A 331 16.87 4.35 -16.49
N LEU A 332 16.91 3.75 -15.30
CA LEU A 332 16.22 4.22 -14.10
C LEU A 332 17.14 5.17 -13.31
N PHE A 333 16.55 6.14 -12.64
CA PHE A 333 17.25 7.09 -11.78
C PHE A 333 16.45 7.39 -10.52
N ILE A 334 17.14 7.55 -9.40
CA ILE A 334 16.60 8.15 -8.17
C ILE A 334 16.80 9.65 -8.25
N LEU A 335 15.70 10.40 -8.13
CA LEU A 335 15.69 11.86 -8.30
C LEU A 335 15.77 12.61 -6.98
N GLN A 336 15.26 12.02 -5.91
CA GLN A 336 15.28 12.55 -4.55
C GLN A 336 15.02 11.41 -3.55
N ALA A 337 15.59 11.52 -2.33
CA ALA A 337 15.20 10.68 -1.20
C ALA A 337 15.15 11.52 0.07
N ARG A 338 14.14 11.28 0.90
CA ARG A 338 13.98 11.91 2.21
C ARG A 338 13.40 10.90 3.21
N PRO A 339 13.60 11.12 4.54
CA PRO A 339 12.97 10.29 5.55
C PRO A 339 11.45 10.34 5.46
N GLU A 340 10.80 9.19 5.62
CA GLU A 340 9.36 9.11 5.87
C GLU A 340 9.10 9.46 7.35
N THR A 341 8.22 10.42 7.62
CA THR A 341 8.02 10.97 8.97
C THR A 341 6.64 10.68 9.56
N VAL A 342 5.69 10.16 8.78
CA VAL A 342 4.29 10.01 9.18
C VAL A 342 4.06 8.72 9.95
N GLN A 343 4.41 7.58 9.34
CA GLN A 343 4.18 6.26 9.95
C GLN A 343 5.27 5.88 10.96
N SER A 344 6.49 6.40 10.77
CA SER A 344 7.60 6.15 11.69
C SER A 344 7.37 6.70 13.11
N GLN A 345 6.52 7.70 13.27
CA GLN A 345 6.20 8.35 14.56
C GLN A 345 4.98 7.76 15.28
N LYS A 346 4.20 6.87 14.64
CA LYS A 346 3.02 6.27 15.28
C LYS A 346 3.43 5.29 16.37
N ASP A 347 2.85 5.46 17.58
CA ASP A 347 2.99 4.49 18.67
C ASP A 347 2.18 3.23 18.34
N VAL A 348 2.85 2.21 17.85
CA VAL A 348 2.27 0.90 17.46
C VAL A 348 1.75 0.11 18.67
N SER A 349 1.91 0.62 19.90
CA SER A 349 1.55 -0.08 21.13
C SER A 349 0.05 -0.05 21.46
N VAL A 350 -0.72 0.82 20.84
CA VAL A 350 -2.18 0.90 21.02
C VAL A 350 -2.85 0.65 19.67
N LEU A 351 -3.53 -0.46 19.55
CA LEU A 351 -4.37 -0.77 18.39
C LEU A 351 -5.73 -0.10 18.57
N GLU A 352 -6.10 0.80 17.65
CA GLU A 352 -7.47 1.30 17.50
C GLU A 352 -8.14 0.58 16.34
N THR A 353 -9.23 -0.12 16.63
CA THR A 353 -10.06 -0.78 15.61
C THR A 353 -11.40 -0.05 15.52
N TYR A 354 -11.74 0.39 14.32
CA TYR A 354 -13.01 1.06 14.02
C TYR A 354 -13.95 0.05 13.38
N THR A 355 -15.14 -0.12 13.94
CA THR A 355 -16.16 -1.04 13.43
C THR A 355 -17.46 -0.30 13.15
N LEU A 356 -17.91 -0.34 11.89
CA LEU A 356 -19.20 0.23 11.49
C LEU A 356 -20.34 -0.71 11.95
N LEU A 357 -21.27 -0.19 12.77
CA LEU A 357 -22.37 -0.98 13.34
C LEU A 357 -23.61 -1.04 12.44
N GLU A 358 -23.72 -0.12 11.49
CA GLU A 358 -24.86 0.00 10.59
C GLU A 358 -24.43 -0.26 9.14
N LYS A 359 -25.09 -1.23 8.46
CA LYS A 359 -24.79 -1.51 7.04
C LYS A 359 -25.73 -0.71 6.14
N LYS A 360 -25.17 0.09 5.24
CA LYS A 360 -25.89 0.78 4.14
C LYS A 360 -25.13 0.59 2.83
N THR A 361 -25.78 0.88 1.73
CA THR A 361 -25.10 0.97 0.42
C THR A 361 -24.28 2.26 0.37
N PRO A 362 -22.99 2.22 0.07
CA PRO A 362 -22.18 3.43 -0.07
C PRO A 362 -22.67 4.25 -1.28
N ILE A 363 -22.69 5.56 -1.13
CA ILE A 363 -23.05 6.51 -2.21
C ILE A 363 -21.85 6.89 -3.07
N ALA A 364 -20.65 6.81 -2.51
CA ALA A 364 -19.40 6.97 -3.24
C ALA A 364 -18.34 6.02 -2.67
N THR A 365 -17.41 5.62 -3.51
CA THR A 365 -16.28 4.76 -3.13
C THR A 365 -14.98 5.30 -3.75
N GLY A 366 -13.86 5.05 -3.13
CA GLY A 366 -12.55 5.43 -3.62
C GLY A 366 -11.45 4.67 -2.87
N THR A 367 -10.21 5.14 -2.96
CA THR A 367 -9.09 4.55 -2.22
C THR A 367 -9.11 5.05 -0.78
N ALA A 368 -9.14 4.14 0.19
CA ALA A 368 -9.06 4.46 1.61
C ALA A 368 -7.66 4.94 2.00
N VAL A 369 -7.60 5.95 2.85
CA VAL A 369 -6.39 6.49 3.45
C VAL A 369 -6.55 6.45 4.97
N GLY A 370 -5.74 5.62 5.61
CA GLY A 370 -5.90 5.26 7.02
C GLY A 370 -6.92 4.15 7.24
N SER A 371 -7.23 3.87 8.51
CA SER A 371 -8.15 2.80 8.96
C SER A 371 -9.26 3.31 9.88
N LYS A 372 -9.52 4.61 9.89
CA LYS A 372 -10.50 5.26 10.77
C LYS A 372 -11.85 5.48 10.08
N ILE A 373 -12.85 5.76 10.89
CA ILE A 373 -14.16 6.23 10.46
C ILE A 373 -14.34 7.67 10.98
N GLY A 374 -14.81 8.56 10.10
CA GLY A 374 -15.19 9.93 10.46
C GLY A 374 -16.57 10.25 9.94
N ALA A 375 -17.36 11.01 10.72
CA ALA A 375 -18.70 11.39 10.34
C ALA A 375 -18.99 12.84 10.69
N GLY A 376 -19.75 13.53 9.85
CA GLY A 376 -20.13 14.93 10.07
C GLY A 376 -20.97 15.50 8.94
N PRO A 377 -21.40 16.78 9.10
CA PRO A 377 -22.06 17.52 8.01
C PRO A 377 -21.14 17.65 6.80
N ILE A 378 -21.69 17.56 5.60
CA ILE A 378 -20.91 17.73 4.37
C ILE A 378 -20.69 19.21 4.08
N ARG A 379 -19.44 19.54 3.71
CA ARG A 379 -19.07 20.80 3.13
C ARG A 379 -18.29 20.59 1.83
N THR A 380 -18.92 20.90 0.71
CA THR A 380 -18.23 20.92 -0.59
C THR A 380 -17.55 22.27 -0.77
N ILE A 381 -16.24 22.24 -0.99
CA ILE A 381 -15.40 23.41 -1.27
C ILE A 381 -14.78 23.20 -2.64
N GLU A 382 -15.05 24.09 -3.59
CA GLU A 382 -14.56 23.98 -4.96
C GLU A 382 -13.19 24.66 -5.13
N THR A 383 -12.93 25.72 -4.40
CA THR A 383 -11.68 26.50 -4.51
C THR A 383 -11.20 26.98 -3.15
N VAL A 384 -9.89 27.21 -3.05
CA VAL A 384 -9.21 27.76 -1.85
C VAL A 384 -9.84 29.09 -1.39
N ALA A 385 -10.41 29.87 -2.28
CA ALA A 385 -11.07 31.15 -1.93
C ALA A 385 -12.25 30.96 -0.94
N ASN A 386 -12.87 29.78 -0.92
CA ASN A 386 -14.04 29.46 -0.11
C ASN A 386 -13.71 28.73 1.20
N ILE A 387 -12.44 28.54 1.52
CA ILE A 387 -11.98 27.85 2.74
C ILE A 387 -12.62 28.39 4.04
N LYS A 388 -12.88 29.69 4.11
CA LYS A 388 -13.49 30.34 5.28
C LYS A 388 -14.91 29.83 5.62
N GLU A 389 -15.57 29.14 4.68
CA GLU A 389 -16.90 28.56 4.90
C GLU A 389 -16.86 27.24 5.68
N PHE A 390 -15.69 26.59 5.77
CA PHE A 390 -15.51 25.28 6.39
C PHE A 390 -15.47 25.39 7.91
N LYS A 391 -16.18 24.49 8.59
CA LYS A 391 -16.28 24.46 10.06
C LYS A 391 -15.68 23.18 10.64
N LYS A 392 -15.18 23.28 11.86
CA LYS A 392 -14.63 22.12 12.58
C LYS A 392 -15.66 20.98 12.69
N GLY A 393 -15.23 19.77 12.34
CA GLY A 393 -16.07 18.56 12.38
C GLY A 393 -16.94 18.33 11.14
N GLU A 394 -16.81 19.16 10.09
CA GLU A 394 -17.44 18.88 8.80
C GLU A 394 -16.62 17.87 7.99
N VAL A 395 -17.27 17.17 7.07
CA VAL A 395 -16.65 16.33 6.06
C VAL A 395 -16.33 17.21 4.85
N LEU A 396 -15.04 17.34 4.56
CA LEU A 396 -14.56 18.07 3.38
C LEU A 396 -14.77 17.25 2.12
N VAL A 397 -15.47 17.79 1.14
CA VAL A 397 -15.66 17.18 -0.18
C VAL A 397 -15.16 18.15 -1.25
N THR A 398 -14.21 17.71 -2.07
CA THR A 398 -13.58 18.55 -3.10
C THR A 398 -13.08 17.74 -4.29
N ASP A 399 -12.71 18.42 -5.38
CA ASP A 399 -12.11 17.75 -6.55
C ASP A 399 -10.71 17.21 -6.22
N MET A 400 -9.85 18.03 -5.64
CA MET A 400 -8.50 17.68 -5.16
C MET A 400 -8.05 18.71 -4.12
N THR A 401 -6.99 18.41 -3.38
CA THR A 401 -6.36 19.36 -2.44
C THR A 401 -4.92 19.66 -2.85
N ASP A 402 -4.45 20.82 -2.46
CA ASP A 402 -3.07 21.28 -2.51
C ASP A 402 -2.66 21.81 -1.13
N PRO A 403 -1.40 22.24 -0.90
CA PRO A 403 -0.95 22.71 0.41
C PRO A 403 -1.76 23.87 1.03
N ASP A 404 -2.47 24.66 0.24
CA ASP A 404 -3.28 25.77 0.75
C ASP A 404 -4.56 25.28 1.47
N TRP A 405 -4.92 23.99 1.35
CA TRP A 405 -6.06 23.35 2.02
C TRP A 405 -5.77 22.84 3.43
N GLU A 406 -4.51 22.75 3.82
CA GLU A 406 -4.09 22.18 5.11
C GLU A 406 -4.83 22.78 6.33
N PRO A 407 -5.11 24.07 6.43
CA PRO A 407 -5.81 24.66 7.58
C PRO A 407 -7.20 24.05 7.83
N ILE A 408 -7.96 23.74 6.77
CA ILE A 408 -9.29 23.11 6.93
C ILE A 408 -9.20 21.59 7.05
N MET A 409 -8.19 20.96 6.47
CA MET A 409 -7.97 19.53 6.64
C MET A 409 -7.68 19.16 8.09
N LYS A 410 -7.00 20.03 8.86
CA LYS A 410 -6.73 19.84 10.30
C LYS A 410 -7.99 19.78 11.17
N ILE A 411 -9.06 20.41 10.77
CA ILE A 411 -10.32 20.52 11.53
C ILE A 411 -11.43 19.66 10.95
N ALA A 412 -11.19 18.99 9.85
CA ALA A 412 -12.15 18.11 9.19
C ALA A 412 -12.39 16.82 9.99
N ALA A 413 -13.64 16.34 10.00
CA ALA A 413 -13.99 15.02 10.51
C ALA A 413 -13.53 13.90 9.56
N ALA A 414 -13.58 14.18 8.26
CA ALA A 414 -13.09 13.31 7.18
C ALA A 414 -12.91 14.11 5.89
N ILE A 415 -12.22 13.52 4.92
CA ILE A 415 -11.93 14.15 3.63
C ILE A 415 -12.32 13.20 2.50
N VAL A 416 -12.93 13.74 1.44
CA VAL A 416 -13.32 13.01 0.22
C VAL A 416 -12.87 13.81 -0.99
N THR A 417 -12.08 13.20 -1.89
CA THR A 417 -11.66 13.85 -3.14
C THR A 417 -12.04 13.03 -4.37
N ASN A 418 -12.37 13.73 -5.47
CA ASN A 418 -12.62 13.08 -6.75
C ASN A 418 -11.34 12.49 -7.34
N LYS A 419 -10.25 13.23 -7.26
CA LYS A 419 -8.94 12.88 -7.83
C LYS A 419 -7.94 12.49 -6.75
N GLY A 420 -6.89 11.79 -7.17
CA GLY A 420 -5.75 11.42 -6.34
C GLY A 420 -5.65 9.93 -6.06
N GLY A 421 -4.44 9.49 -5.76
CA GLY A 421 -4.09 8.17 -5.28
C GLY A 421 -3.47 8.24 -3.88
N ARG A 422 -2.88 7.14 -3.39
CA ARG A 422 -2.29 7.03 -2.04
C ARG A 422 -1.15 7.99 -1.76
N THR A 423 -0.56 8.57 -2.79
CA THR A 423 0.59 9.48 -2.71
C THR A 423 0.25 10.94 -2.98
N CYS A 424 -1.03 11.28 -3.19
CA CYS A 424 -1.47 12.65 -3.42
C CYS A 424 -1.41 13.48 -2.12
N HIS A 425 -1.45 14.81 -2.26
CA HIS A 425 -1.43 15.74 -1.13
C HIS A 425 -2.52 15.43 -0.10
N ALA A 426 -3.78 15.20 -0.53
CA ALA A 426 -4.87 14.83 0.36
C ALA A 426 -4.53 13.58 1.20
N ALA A 427 -3.96 12.55 0.57
CA ALA A 427 -3.60 11.31 1.24
C ALA A 427 -2.45 11.51 2.25
N ILE A 428 -1.39 12.20 1.85
CA ILE A 428 -0.21 12.44 2.71
C ILE A 428 -0.61 13.24 3.94
N VAL A 429 -1.24 14.40 3.75
CA VAL A 429 -1.62 15.28 4.86
C VAL A 429 -2.68 14.64 5.76
N SER A 430 -3.63 13.87 5.22
CA SER A 430 -4.61 13.16 6.04
C SER A 430 -3.97 12.12 6.95
N ARG A 431 -2.91 11.41 6.49
CA ARG A 431 -2.13 10.49 7.34
C ARG A 431 -1.40 11.23 8.45
N GLU A 432 -0.77 12.36 8.14
CA GLU A 432 -0.09 13.21 9.12
C GLU A 432 -1.05 13.70 10.21
N LEU A 433 -2.25 14.12 9.81
CA LEU A 433 -3.28 14.62 10.72
C LEU A 433 -4.07 13.50 11.42
N GLY A 434 -3.95 12.25 10.95
CA GLY A 434 -4.76 11.13 11.45
C GLY A 434 -6.25 11.25 11.14
N VAL A 435 -6.62 11.96 10.06
CA VAL A 435 -7.99 12.18 9.59
C VAL A 435 -8.32 11.12 8.51
N PRO A 436 -9.46 10.40 8.60
CA PRO A 436 -9.84 9.47 7.55
C PRO A 436 -10.09 10.21 6.24
N CYS A 437 -9.53 9.66 5.15
CA CYS A 437 -9.66 10.27 3.84
C CYS A 437 -9.95 9.22 2.77
N ILE A 438 -10.81 9.56 1.82
CA ILE A 438 -11.07 8.75 0.62
C ILE A 438 -10.70 9.58 -0.59
N VAL A 439 -9.77 9.07 -1.39
CA VAL A 439 -9.28 9.73 -2.61
C VAL A 439 -9.68 8.96 -3.86
N GLY A 440 -9.75 9.66 -5.00
CA GLY A 440 -10.03 9.01 -6.28
C GLY A 440 -11.46 8.51 -6.44
N THR A 441 -12.45 9.20 -5.88
CA THR A 441 -13.86 8.80 -6.01
C THR A 441 -14.45 9.04 -7.41
N GLY A 442 -13.76 9.79 -8.26
CA GLY A 442 -14.19 10.16 -9.61
C GLY A 442 -15.27 11.26 -9.62
N ASP A 443 -16.39 11.02 -8.99
CA ASP A 443 -17.60 11.86 -9.00
C ASP A 443 -18.20 12.12 -7.61
N GLY A 444 -17.39 11.97 -6.55
CA GLY A 444 -17.83 12.15 -5.16
C GLY A 444 -18.50 13.51 -4.89
N THR A 445 -17.98 14.60 -5.47
CA THR A 445 -18.58 15.95 -5.36
C THR A 445 -20.00 16.02 -5.90
N GLU A 446 -20.29 15.33 -6.98
CA GLU A 446 -21.63 15.27 -7.58
C GLU A 446 -22.57 14.35 -6.79
N LYS A 447 -22.11 13.16 -6.42
CA LYS A 447 -22.90 12.16 -5.66
C LYS A 447 -23.27 12.66 -4.27
N LEU A 448 -22.41 13.42 -3.63
CA LEU A 448 -22.62 13.95 -2.28
C LEU A 448 -23.34 15.30 -2.23
N LYS A 449 -23.59 15.94 -3.38
CA LYS A 449 -24.18 17.26 -3.50
C LYS A 449 -25.51 17.46 -2.76
N ASN A 450 -26.33 16.42 -2.70
CA ASN A 450 -27.66 16.45 -2.08
C ASN A 450 -27.67 15.88 -0.65
N SER A 451 -26.56 15.33 -0.18
CA SER A 451 -26.46 14.75 1.16
C SER A 451 -26.06 15.85 2.16
N LYS A 452 -26.73 15.86 3.31
CA LYS A 452 -26.49 16.86 4.38
C LYS A 452 -25.33 16.47 5.29
N ALA A 453 -25.08 15.17 5.44
CA ALA A 453 -24.05 14.61 6.28
C ALA A 453 -23.54 13.30 5.66
N ALA A 454 -22.32 12.91 5.98
CA ALA A 454 -21.76 11.64 5.56
C ALA A 454 -20.99 10.94 6.67
N THR A 455 -20.93 9.63 6.59
CA THR A 455 -19.96 8.78 7.29
C THR A 455 -18.95 8.27 6.29
N VAL A 456 -17.69 8.59 6.51
CA VAL A 456 -16.55 8.22 5.67
C VAL A 456 -15.80 7.09 6.38
N SER A 457 -15.85 5.89 5.84
CA SER A 457 -15.25 4.69 6.42
C SER A 457 -14.03 4.28 5.63
N CYS A 458 -12.87 4.29 6.28
CA CYS A 458 -11.63 3.72 5.81
C CYS A 458 -11.31 2.39 6.53
N ALA A 459 -12.22 1.86 7.35
CA ALA A 459 -12.02 0.67 8.17
C ALA A 459 -12.38 -0.65 7.45
N GLU A 460 -12.85 -0.60 6.21
CA GLU A 460 -13.39 -1.75 5.50
C GLU A 460 -12.44 -2.33 4.43
N GLY A 461 -11.19 -1.90 4.45
CA GLY A 461 -10.15 -2.34 3.52
C GLY A 461 -9.61 -1.21 2.64
N GLU A 462 -9.03 -1.55 1.50
CA GLU A 462 -8.43 -0.57 0.58
C GLU A 462 -9.49 0.31 -0.11
N ILE A 463 -10.71 -0.17 -0.21
CA ILE A 463 -11.83 0.60 -0.73
C ILE A 463 -12.47 1.35 0.42
N GLY A 464 -12.34 2.66 0.39
CA GLY A 464 -13.04 3.55 1.29
C GLY A 464 -14.48 3.76 0.85
N ASN A 465 -15.40 3.76 1.80
CA ASN A 465 -16.84 3.86 1.58
C ASN A 465 -17.38 5.16 2.17
N VAL A 466 -18.15 5.91 1.40
CA VAL A 466 -18.89 7.10 1.86
C VAL A 466 -20.38 6.76 1.94
N TYR A 467 -20.94 6.89 3.13
CA TYR A 467 -22.34 6.57 3.41
C TYR A 467 -23.14 7.85 3.68
N ASP A 468 -24.41 7.86 3.27
CA ASP A 468 -25.33 8.96 3.56
C ASP A 468 -25.74 8.99 5.03
N GLY A 469 -25.60 10.16 5.65
CA GLY A 469 -25.94 10.38 7.05
C GLY A 469 -24.82 10.01 8.03
N ILE A 470 -25.11 10.21 9.31
CA ILE A 470 -24.21 9.86 10.42
C ILE A 470 -24.58 8.45 10.90
N LEU A 471 -23.72 7.47 10.61
CA LEU A 471 -23.88 6.09 11.04
C LEU A 471 -23.16 5.86 12.37
N LYS A 472 -23.65 4.87 13.13
CA LYS A 472 -23.00 4.46 14.39
C LYS A 472 -21.80 3.57 14.09
N PHE A 473 -20.71 3.82 14.82
CA PHE A 473 -19.50 2.99 14.81
C PHE A 473 -18.89 2.92 16.21
N GLU A 474 -18.12 1.87 16.46
CA GLU A 474 -17.37 1.66 17.71
C GLU A 474 -15.87 1.81 17.46
N ILE A 475 -15.16 2.15 18.53
CA ILE A 475 -13.70 2.26 18.55
C ILE A 475 -13.17 1.42 19.71
N ASP A 476 -12.54 0.30 19.38
CA ASP A 476 -11.87 -0.55 20.34
C ASP A 476 -10.39 -0.15 20.46
N ARG A 477 -9.89 0.01 21.70
CA ARG A 477 -8.51 0.38 22.00
C ARG A 477 -7.83 -0.67 22.85
N VAL A 478 -6.77 -1.27 22.31
CA VAL A 478 -6.03 -2.33 22.99
C VAL A 478 -4.54 -1.98 23.08
N ASN A 479 -3.98 -2.09 24.29
CA ASN A 479 -2.55 -1.93 24.53
C ASN A 479 -1.85 -3.29 24.37
N LEU A 480 -0.88 -3.38 23.43
CA LEU A 480 -0.20 -4.61 23.04
C LEU A 480 1.17 -4.83 23.71
N LYS A 481 1.68 -3.85 24.49
CA LYS A 481 3.09 -3.80 24.95
C LYS A 481 3.56 -4.99 25.80
N ASP A 482 2.67 -5.66 26.53
CA ASP A 482 3.09 -6.67 27.54
C ASP A 482 2.30 -7.99 27.44
N MET A 483 1.68 -8.26 26.29
CA MET A 483 0.85 -9.47 26.15
C MET A 483 1.70 -10.73 26.04
N LYS A 484 1.57 -11.63 27.04
CA LYS A 484 2.21 -12.95 27.02
C LYS A 484 1.60 -13.83 25.94
N ARG A 485 2.39 -14.77 25.41
CA ARG A 485 1.93 -15.76 24.43
C ARG A 485 1.57 -17.07 25.11
N PRO A 486 0.42 -17.69 24.80
CA PRO A 486 0.12 -19.04 25.23
C PRO A 486 0.98 -20.06 24.48
N LYS A 487 1.05 -21.29 25.00
CA LYS A 487 1.67 -22.44 24.32
C LYS A 487 0.84 -22.89 23.12
N THR A 488 -0.48 -22.84 23.23
CA THR A 488 -1.40 -23.07 22.13
C THR A 488 -1.24 -21.93 21.14
N GLN A 489 -0.89 -22.22 19.90
CA GLN A 489 -0.69 -21.19 18.86
C GLN A 489 -2.01 -20.48 18.54
N ILE A 490 -1.96 -19.15 18.55
CA ILE A 490 -3.11 -18.31 18.18
C ILE A 490 -2.88 -17.79 16.77
N MET A 491 -3.61 -18.35 15.86
CA MET A 491 -3.57 -18.01 14.44
C MET A 491 -4.79 -17.18 14.04
N MET A 492 -4.82 -16.69 12.83
CA MET A 492 -5.91 -15.87 12.31
C MET A 492 -6.68 -16.56 11.19
N ASN A 493 -7.99 -16.26 11.11
CA ASN A 493 -8.81 -16.48 9.93
C ASN A 493 -8.74 -15.22 9.05
N LEU A 494 -8.32 -15.37 7.80
CA LEU A 494 -8.19 -14.24 6.87
C LEU A 494 -8.75 -14.61 5.49
N GLY A 495 -9.67 -13.78 5.00
CA GLY A 495 -10.22 -13.91 3.64
C GLY A 495 -9.74 -12.79 2.74
N ASN A 496 -9.73 -11.53 3.24
CA ASN A 496 -9.38 -10.35 2.46
C ASN A 496 -7.87 -10.06 2.54
N PRO A 497 -7.10 -10.20 1.43
CA PRO A 497 -5.68 -9.88 1.42
C PRO A 497 -5.38 -8.37 1.62
N GLU A 498 -6.36 -7.49 1.38
CA GLU A 498 -6.16 -6.05 1.55
C GLU A 498 -5.89 -5.67 3.01
N ASN A 499 -6.47 -6.41 3.96
CA ASN A 499 -6.30 -6.16 5.39
C ASN A 499 -5.05 -6.84 5.97
N ALA A 500 -4.32 -7.63 5.18
CA ALA A 500 -3.27 -8.52 5.69
C ALA A 500 -2.18 -7.77 6.47
N PHE A 501 -1.65 -6.67 5.95
CA PHE A 501 -0.58 -5.91 6.59
C PHE A 501 -1.03 -5.26 7.91
N SER A 502 -2.25 -4.74 7.96
CA SER A 502 -2.80 -4.13 9.19
C SER A 502 -3.10 -5.19 10.25
N ILE A 503 -3.71 -6.32 9.85
CA ILE A 503 -4.07 -7.41 10.77
C ILE A 503 -2.82 -8.12 11.30
N ALA A 504 -1.75 -8.24 10.52
CA ALA A 504 -0.49 -8.85 10.95
C ALA A 504 0.16 -8.14 12.16
N ALA A 505 -0.19 -6.88 12.41
CA ALA A 505 0.26 -6.14 13.59
C ALA A 505 -0.37 -6.64 14.91
N ILE A 506 -1.52 -7.33 14.85
CA ILE A 506 -2.14 -7.97 16.02
C ILE A 506 -1.26 -9.16 16.45
N PRO A 507 -0.97 -9.36 17.74
CA PRO A 507 -0.20 -10.50 18.21
C PRO A 507 -0.78 -11.85 17.76
N ASN A 508 -0.05 -12.60 16.92
CA ASN A 508 -0.49 -13.84 16.30
C ASN A 508 0.69 -14.78 16.01
N ASP A 509 0.39 -16.03 15.69
CA ASP A 509 1.35 -17.06 15.31
C ASP A 509 1.18 -17.49 13.83
N GLY A 510 0.51 -16.65 13.01
CA GLY A 510 0.28 -16.86 11.59
C GLY A 510 -1.19 -16.93 11.21
N VAL A 511 -1.47 -17.53 10.04
CA VAL A 511 -2.83 -17.69 9.50
C VAL A 511 -3.17 -19.17 9.40
N GLY A 512 -4.16 -19.61 10.16
CA GLY A 512 -4.59 -21.01 10.14
C GLY A 512 -5.66 -21.31 9.10
N LEU A 513 -6.31 -20.25 8.55
CA LEU A 513 -7.21 -20.37 7.40
C LEU A 513 -7.15 -19.10 6.55
N ALA A 514 -6.51 -19.18 5.39
CA ALA A 514 -6.68 -18.23 4.30
C ALA A 514 -7.62 -18.82 3.26
N ARG A 515 -8.67 -18.08 2.88
CA ARG A 515 -9.73 -18.55 1.98
C ARG A 515 -9.53 -18.00 0.57
N LEU A 516 -9.34 -18.89 -0.42
CA LEU A 516 -9.21 -18.50 -1.83
C LEU A 516 -10.51 -17.93 -2.40
N GLU A 517 -11.66 -18.38 -1.90
CA GLU A 517 -12.98 -17.96 -2.38
C GLU A 517 -13.16 -16.44 -2.32
N PHE A 518 -12.63 -15.81 -1.28
CA PHE A 518 -12.70 -14.36 -1.19
C PHE A 518 -11.93 -13.68 -2.34
N ILE A 519 -10.72 -14.18 -2.64
CA ILE A 519 -9.89 -13.66 -3.73
C ILE A 519 -10.57 -13.89 -5.06
N ILE A 520 -11.12 -15.08 -5.27
CA ILE A 520 -11.81 -15.46 -6.52
C ILE A 520 -13.06 -14.58 -6.72
N ASN A 521 -13.90 -14.43 -5.70
CA ASN A 521 -15.15 -13.67 -5.79
C ASN A 521 -14.94 -12.15 -5.99
N ASN A 522 -13.93 -11.57 -5.36
CA ASN A 522 -13.80 -10.11 -5.32
C ASN A 522 -12.78 -9.56 -6.32
N PHE A 523 -11.72 -10.31 -6.62
CA PHE A 523 -10.63 -9.83 -7.48
C PHE A 523 -10.60 -10.50 -8.86
N ILE A 524 -11.06 -11.75 -8.97
CA ILE A 524 -11.08 -12.49 -10.23
C ILE A 524 -12.48 -12.45 -10.86
N ARG A 525 -13.51 -12.82 -10.11
CA ARG A 525 -14.93 -12.81 -10.46
C ARG A 525 -15.34 -13.80 -11.57
N ILE A 526 -14.38 -14.37 -12.28
CA ILE A 526 -14.60 -15.22 -13.45
C ILE A 526 -14.40 -16.69 -13.06
N HIS A 527 -15.30 -17.55 -13.53
CA HIS A 527 -15.14 -18.99 -13.38
C HIS A 527 -13.88 -19.50 -14.10
N PRO A 528 -12.96 -20.25 -13.46
CA PRO A 528 -11.68 -20.61 -14.08
C PRO A 528 -11.84 -21.37 -15.38
N MET A 529 -12.86 -22.26 -15.50
CA MET A 529 -13.12 -22.98 -16.75
C MET A 529 -13.62 -22.07 -17.89
N ALA A 530 -14.22 -20.90 -17.58
CA ALA A 530 -14.59 -19.91 -18.58
C ALA A 530 -13.37 -19.17 -19.17
N LEU A 531 -12.27 -19.15 -18.43
CA LEU A 531 -10.98 -18.66 -18.94
C LEU A 531 -10.22 -19.71 -19.76
N VAL A 532 -10.30 -20.98 -19.35
CA VAL A 532 -9.67 -22.10 -20.05
C VAL A 532 -10.39 -22.38 -21.37
N HIS A 533 -11.70 -22.43 -21.34
CA HIS A 533 -12.57 -22.75 -22.49
C HIS A 533 -13.43 -21.55 -22.88
N PHE A 534 -12.80 -20.43 -23.14
CA PHE A 534 -13.49 -19.17 -23.46
C PHE A 534 -14.40 -19.29 -24.68
N GLU A 535 -14.07 -20.17 -25.62
CA GLU A 535 -14.87 -20.46 -26.81
C GLU A 535 -16.26 -21.05 -26.48
N LYS A 536 -16.42 -21.69 -25.32
CA LYS A 536 -17.71 -22.29 -24.88
C LYS A 536 -18.67 -21.26 -24.25
N VAL A 537 -18.18 -20.06 -23.95
CA VAL A 537 -19.03 -18.97 -23.42
C VAL A 537 -19.82 -18.37 -24.59
N ALA A 538 -21.10 -18.68 -24.69
CA ALA A 538 -21.92 -18.31 -25.85
C ALA A 538 -22.45 -16.87 -25.80
N ASP A 539 -22.75 -16.32 -24.60
CA ASP A 539 -23.33 -14.98 -24.42
C ASP A 539 -22.30 -13.89 -24.76
N PRO A 540 -22.59 -13.00 -25.77
CA PRO A 540 -21.68 -11.92 -26.12
C PRO A 540 -21.43 -10.89 -25.00
N ALA A 541 -22.40 -10.67 -24.11
CA ALA A 541 -22.25 -9.73 -23.00
C ALA A 541 -21.27 -10.28 -21.96
N ILE A 542 -21.38 -11.57 -21.61
CA ILE A 542 -20.45 -12.25 -20.71
C ILE A 542 -19.05 -12.32 -21.32
N ARG A 543 -18.95 -12.62 -22.63
CA ARG A 543 -17.66 -12.61 -23.34
C ARG A 543 -16.97 -11.24 -23.24
N LYS A 544 -17.74 -10.19 -23.51
CA LYS A 544 -17.22 -8.81 -23.42
C LYS A 544 -16.74 -8.47 -22.01
N GLU A 545 -17.52 -8.82 -20.98
CA GLU A 545 -17.10 -8.59 -19.59
C GLU A 545 -15.81 -9.35 -19.25
N ILE A 546 -15.67 -10.61 -19.68
CA ILE A 546 -14.42 -11.38 -19.50
C ILE A 546 -13.25 -10.70 -20.24
N GLU A 547 -13.45 -10.23 -21.47
CA GLU A 547 -12.43 -9.52 -22.26
C GLU A 547 -11.99 -8.23 -21.59
N GLU A 548 -12.92 -7.45 -21.04
CA GLU A 548 -12.62 -6.23 -20.31
C GLU A 548 -11.82 -6.50 -19.03
N LEU A 549 -12.21 -7.51 -18.24
CA LEU A 549 -11.51 -7.88 -17.00
C LEU A 549 -10.11 -8.46 -17.25
N THR A 550 -9.94 -9.19 -18.35
CA THR A 550 -8.66 -9.82 -18.72
C THR A 550 -7.79 -8.94 -19.62
N GLN A 551 -8.19 -7.69 -19.84
CA GLN A 551 -7.46 -6.75 -20.66
C GLN A 551 -6.02 -6.56 -20.12
N GLY A 552 -5.04 -6.55 -21.03
CA GLY A 552 -3.62 -6.46 -20.67
C GLY A 552 -2.91 -7.79 -20.45
N TYR A 553 -3.64 -8.92 -20.43
CA TYR A 553 -3.04 -10.27 -20.36
C TYR A 553 -3.01 -10.94 -21.74
N ALA A 554 -1.88 -11.52 -22.12
CA ALA A 554 -1.74 -12.25 -23.37
C ALA A 554 -2.66 -13.48 -23.41
N ASN A 555 -2.76 -14.21 -22.28
CA ASN A 555 -3.66 -15.33 -22.10
C ASN A 555 -4.64 -15.03 -20.97
N LYS A 556 -5.92 -15.32 -21.16
CA LYS A 556 -6.96 -15.09 -20.15
C LYS A 556 -6.73 -15.86 -18.84
N THR A 557 -6.15 -17.05 -18.94
CA THR A 557 -5.79 -17.89 -17.78
C THR A 557 -4.68 -17.25 -16.92
N ASP A 558 -3.79 -16.44 -17.52
CA ASP A 558 -2.72 -15.76 -16.78
C ASP A 558 -3.29 -14.70 -15.82
N PHE A 559 -4.41 -14.08 -16.18
CA PHE A 559 -5.15 -13.18 -15.28
C PHE A 559 -5.57 -13.88 -13.98
N PHE A 560 -6.17 -15.08 -14.09
CA PHE A 560 -6.58 -15.85 -12.91
C PHE A 560 -5.38 -16.20 -12.04
N VAL A 561 -4.32 -16.73 -12.65
CA VAL A 561 -3.10 -17.15 -11.94
C VAL A 561 -2.42 -15.97 -11.24
N ASP A 562 -2.29 -14.85 -11.93
CA ASP A 562 -1.63 -13.65 -11.41
C ASP A 562 -2.42 -13.04 -10.22
N LYS A 563 -3.75 -12.87 -10.38
CA LYS A 563 -4.59 -12.31 -9.31
C LYS A 563 -4.66 -13.22 -8.09
N LEU A 564 -4.75 -14.53 -8.30
CA LEU A 564 -4.75 -15.49 -7.19
C LEU A 564 -3.40 -15.52 -6.48
N ALA A 565 -2.30 -15.55 -7.24
CA ALA A 565 -0.95 -15.51 -6.69
C ALA A 565 -0.70 -14.24 -5.86
N GLN A 566 -1.10 -13.07 -6.37
CA GLN A 566 -0.96 -11.80 -5.66
C GLN A 566 -1.75 -11.80 -4.34
N GLY A 567 -3.02 -12.23 -4.35
CA GLY A 567 -3.82 -12.26 -3.13
C GLY A 567 -3.22 -13.16 -2.06
N VAL A 568 -2.77 -14.36 -2.43
CA VAL A 568 -2.10 -15.29 -1.50
C VAL A 568 -0.74 -14.75 -1.07
N ALA A 569 0.04 -14.20 -2.00
CA ALA A 569 1.37 -13.67 -1.71
C ALA A 569 1.33 -12.50 -0.72
N LYS A 570 0.34 -11.62 -0.83
CA LYS A 570 0.17 -10.50 0.12
C LYS A 570 -0.09 -11.01 1.54
N ILE A 571 -0.93 -12.04 1.69
CA ILE A 571 -1.14 -12.71 3.00
C ILE A 571 0.15 -13.39 3.46
N GLY A 572 0.80 -14.17 2.57
CA GLY A 572 2.05 -14.84 2.90
C GLY A 572 3.17 -13.90 3.35
N ALA A 573 3.31 -12.75 2.69
CA ALA A 573 4.28 -11.72 3.03
C ALA A 573 3.96 -11.04 4.37
N ALA A 574 2.68 -10.74 4.63
CA ALA A 574 2.25 -10.05 5.85
C ALA A 574 2.60 -10.84 7.13
N PHE A 575 2.50 -12.16 7.07
CA PHE A 575 2.71 -13.04 8.23
C PHE A 575 4.06 -13.77 8.21
N TYR A 576 4.93 -13.52 7.20
CA TYR A 576 6.25 -14.13 7.13
C TYR A 576 7.10 -13.82 8.39
N PRO A 577 7.82 -14.79 9.00
CA PRO A 577 8.01 -16.17 8.57
C PRO A 577 6.97 -17.19 9.12
N ASN A 578 5.92 -16.73 9.83
CA ASN A 578 4.91 -17.59 10.42
C ASN A 578 4.08 -18.31 9.34
N ASP A 579 3.59 -19.51 9.66
CA ASP A 579 2.84 -20.33 8.72
C ASP A 579 1.54 -19.64 8.29
N VAL A 580 1.25 -19.73 7.00
CA VAL A 580 0.00 -19.30 6.37
C VAL A 580 -0.63 -20.49 5.69
N ILE A 581 -1.70 -21.03 6.26
CA ILE A 581 -2.38 -22.22 5.73
C ILE A 581 -3.48 -21.77 4.78
N VAL A 582 -3.26 -21.97 3.48
CA VAL A 582 -4.16 -21.58 2.40
C VAL A 582 -5.04 -22.77 2.05
N ARG A 583 -6.35 -22.62 2.24
CA ARG A 583 -7.33 -23.61 1.81
C ARG A 583 -7.55 -23.47 0.30
N MET A 584 -7.33 -24.55 -0.45
CA MET A 584 -7.70 -24.62 -1.86
C MET A 584 -9.20 -24.40 -2.01
N SER A 585 -9.65 -23.95 -3.19
CA SER A 585 -11.02 -23.48 -3.38
C SER A 585 -12.10 -24.50 -3.02
N ASP A 586 -13.09 -24.10 -2.23
CA ASP A 586 -14.16 -24.94 -1.72
C ASP A 586 -15.57 -24.38 -2.07
N PHE A 587 -15.71 -23.89 -3.29
CA PHE A 587 -17.02 -23.48 -3.78
C PHE A 587 -17.94 -24.67 -4.01
N LYS A 588 -19.19 -24.48 -3.69
CA LYS A 588 -20.28 -25.34 -4.11
C LYS A 588 -20.63 -25.07 -5.58
N SER A 589 -21.31 -26.00 -6.24
CA SER A 589 -21.73 -25.84 -7.66
C SER A 589 -22.56 -24.57 -7.90
N ASN A 590 -23.48 -24.23 -7.00
CA ASN A 590 -24.28 -23.01 -7.10
C ASN A 590 -23.46 -21.73 -6.91
N GLU A 591 -22.42 -21.75 -6.07
CA GLU A 591 -21.50 -20.62 -5.88
C GLU A 591 -20.61 -20.42 -7.11
N TYR A 592 -20.02 -21.50 -7.65
CA TYR A 592 -19.27 -21.42 -8.90
C TYR A 592 -20.12 -20.97 -10.09
N LYS A 593 -21.38 -21.41 -10.15
CA LYS A 593 -22.34 -21.02 -11.19
C LYS A 593 -22.58 -19.50 -11.22
N ASN A 594 -22.49 -18.83 -10.07
CA ASN A 594 -22.66 -17.38 -9.95
C ASN A 594 -21.46 -16.56 -10.42
N LEU A 595 -20.27 -17.18 -10.59
CA LEU A 595 -19.13 -16.50 -11.20
C LEU A 595 -19.39 -16.22 -12.68
N ILE A 596 -18.78 -15.18 -13.21
CA ILE A 596 -18.89 -14.79 -14.63
C ILE A 596 -18.54 -15.99 -15.52
N GLY A 597 -19.46 -16.40 -16.38
CA GLY A 597 -19.34 -17.58 -17.25
C GLY A 597 -19.58 -18.93 -16.57
N GLY A 598 -19.85 -18.99 -15.25
CA GLY A 598 -20.05 -20.22 -14.50
C GLY A 598 -21.24 -21.06 -14.97
N ILE A 599 -22.29 -20.42 -15.48
CA ILE A 599 -23.50 -21.08 -16.00
C ILE A 599 -23.22 -22.08 -17.14
N TYR A 600 -22.09 -21.98 -17.81
CA TYR A 600 -21.70 -22.89 -18.91
C TYR A 600 -20.93 -24.12 -18.44
N PHE A 601 -20.49 -24.16 -17.16
CA PHE A 601 -19.61 -25.21 -16.65
C PHE A 601 -20.14 -25.90 -15.40
N GLU A 602 -21.20 -25.36 -14.76
CA GLU A 602 -21.75 -25.92 -13.54
C GLU A 602 -23.18 -26.47 -13.78
N GLU A 603 -23.39 -27.69 -13.35
CA GLU A 603 -24.71 -28.35 -13.34
C GLU A 603 -25.50 -27.93 -12.08
N ASP A 604 -26.82 -28.05 -12.14
CA ASP A 604 -27.67 -27.87 -10.96
C ASP A 604 -27.67 -29.14 -10.11
N GLU A 605 -27.30 -29.02 -8.85
CA GLU A 605 -27.36 -30.07 -7.86
C GLU A 605 -28.51 -29.85 -6.89
N GLU A 606 -29.24 -30.91 -6.54
CA GLU A 606 -30.30 -30.84 -5.51
C GLU A 606 -29.75 -30.47 -4.12
N ASN A 607 -28.52 -30.91 -3.82
CA ASN A 607 -27.86 -30.64 -2.54
C ASN A 607 -26.38 -30.28 -2.71
N PRO A 608 -26.09 -29.03 -3.09
CA PRO A 608 -24.69 -28.57 -3.32
C PRO A 608 -23.79 -28.67 -2.09
N MET A 609 -24.37 -28.65 -0.87
CA MET A 609 -23.60 -28.73 0.38
C MET A 609 -22.83 -30.04 0.52
N ILE A 610 -23.35 -31.15 0.02
CA ILE A 610 -22.71 -32.47 0.06
C ILE A 610 -22.38 -33.01 -1.34
N GLY A 611 -22.58 -32.18 -2.36
CA GLY A 611 -22.41 -32.52 -3.77
C GLY A 611 -20.96 -32.39 -4.27
N PHE A 612 -20.80 -31.86 -5.46
CA PHE A 612 -19.55 -31.71 -6.18
C PHE A 612 -18.76 -30.47 -5.66
N ARG A 613 -18.00 -30.64 -4.58
CA ARG A 613 -17.20 -29.60 -3.93
C ARG A 613 -15.89 -30.14 -3.37
N GLY A 614 -14.94 -29.25 -3.10
CA GLY A 614 -13.66 -29.56 -2.48
C GLY A 614 -12.85 -30.59 -3.28
N ALA A 615 -12.23 -31.54 -2.58
CA ALA A 615 -11.31 -32.53 -3.14
C ALA A 615 -11.82 -33.25 -4.40
N SER A 616 -13.14 -33.54 -4.45
CA SER A 616 -13.73 -34.25 -5.61
C SER A 616 -13.61 -33.49 -6.93
N ARG A 617 -13.56 -32.16 -6.90
CA ARG A 617 -13.41 -31.32 -8.09
C ARG A 617 -12.02 -31.42 -8.71
N TYR A 618 -10.99 -31.53 -7.89
CA TYR A 618 -9.61 -31.30 -8.28
C TYR A 618 -9.06 -32.35 -9.24
N TYR A 619 -9.62 -33.53 -9.22
CA TYR A 619 -9.23 -34.63 -10.13
C TYR A 619 -10.29 -34.99 -11.17
N ASP A 620 -11.48 -34.34 -11.12
CA ASP A 620 -12.55 -34.59 -12.07
C ASP A 620 -12.32 -33.83 -13.38
N ASP A 621 -12.64 -34.48 -14.50
CA ASP A 621 -12.42 -33.92 -15.84
C ASP A 621 -13.16 -32.60 -16.08
N ARG A 622 -14.25 -32.35 -15.36
CA ARG A 622 -15.03 -31.12 -15.45
C ARG A 622 -14.32 -29.90 -14.85
N TYR A 623 -13.36 -30.09 -13.92
CA TYR A 623 -12.73 -28.98 -13.20
C TYR A 623 -11.21 -29.06 -13.08
N LYS A 624 -10.57 -30.20 -13.36
CA LYS A 624 -9.11 -30.40 -13.16
C LYS A 624 -8.23 -29.34 -13.80
N GLU A 625 -8.66 -28.76 -14.95
CA GLU A 625 -7.91 -27.68 -15.61
C GLU A 625 -8.03 -26.37 -14.82
N GLY A 626 -9.19 -26.09 -14.19
CA GLY A 626 -9.33 -24.97 -13.26
C GLY A 626 -8.45 -25.12 -12.02
N PHE A 627 -8.38 -26.32 -11.45
CA PHE A 627 -7.50 -26.63 -10.32
C PHE A 627 -6.00 -26.52 -10.71
N ALA A 628 -5.64 -26.83 -11.94
CA ALA A 628 -4.28 -26.62 -12.44
C ALA A 628 -3.86 -25.14 -12.41
N LEU A 629 -4.80 -24.20 -12.63
CA LEU A 629 -4.54 -22.77 -12.49
C LEU A 629 -4.26 -22.39 -11.03
N GLU A 630 -5.01 -22.95 -10.08
CA GLU A 630 -4.76 -22.75 -8.64
C GLU A 630 -3.36 -23.27 -8.26
N CYS A 631 -3.00 -24.48 -8.68
CA CYS A 631 -1.65 -25.04 -8.45
C CYS A 631 -0.56 -24.16 -9.05
N ARG A 632 -0.76 -23.65 -10.26
CA ARG A 632 0.18 -22.73 -10.92
C ARG A 632 0.38 -21.44 -10.10
N ALA A 633 -0.69 -20.87 -9.57
CA ALA A 633 -0.61 -19.70 -8.70
C ALA A 633 0.17 -19.98 -7.41
N MET A 634 -0.09 -21.12 -6.74
CA MET A 634 0.64 -21.52 -5.53
C MET A 634 2.12 -21.77 -5.79
N LYS A 635 2.47 -22.31 -6.97
CA LYS A 635 3.86 -22.50 -7.40
C LYS A 635 4.59 -21.16 -7.53
N ILE A 636 3.97 -20.16 -8.16
CA ILE A 636 4.53 -18.79 -8.26
C ILE A 636 4.78 -18.22 -6.87
N VAL A 637 3.79 -18.28 -5.97
CA VAL A 637 3.90 -17.76 -4.61
C VAL A 637 5.08 -18.38 -3.87
N ARG A 638 5.21 -19.71 -3.91
CA ARG A 638 6.22 -20.41 -3.12
C ARG A 638 7.61 -20.39 -3.76
N ASN A 639 7.68 -20.59 -5.08
CA ASN A 639 8.97 -20.81 -5.75
C ASN A 639 9.52 -19.53 -6.38
N ASP A 640 8.69 -18.71 -7.03
CA ASP A 640 9.16 -17.50 -7.71
C ASP A 640 9.25 -16.31 -6.76
N MET A 641 8.24 -16.17 -5.85
CA MET A 641 8.23 -15.10 -4.84
C MET A 641 8.95 -15.51 -3.53
N GLY A 642 9.24 -16.80 -3.33
CA GLY A 642 10.00 -17.32 -2.19
C GLY A 642 9.24 -17.39 -0.86
N LEU A 643 7.90 -17.37 -0.89
CA LEU A 643 7.04 -17.40 0.31
C LEU A 643 6.83 -18.85 0.79
N SER A 644 7.88 -19.49 1.30
CA SER A 644 7.86 -20.89 1.76
C SER A 644 7.00 -21.13 3.02
N ASN A 645 6.61 -20.06 3.73
CA ASN A 645 5.68 -20.11 4.86
C ASN A 645 4.23 -20.39 4.44
N VAL A 646 3.89 -20.29 3.16
CA VAL A 646 2.57 -20.67 2.64
C VAL A 646 2.47 -22.20 2.59
N LYS A 647 1.51 -22.76 3.34
CA LYS A 647 1.13 -24.17 3.38
C LYS A 647 -0.22 -24.33 2.68
N LEU A 648 -0.53 -25.51 2.17
CA LEU A 648 -1.77 -25.75 1.43
C LEU A 648 -2.67 -26.73 2.18
N MET A 649 -3.98 -26.49 2.14
CA MET A 649 -4.96 -27.30 2.84
C MET A 649 -6.06 -27.76 1.87
N ILE A 650 -6.38 -29.04 1.91
CA ILE A 650 -7.38 -29.67 1.07
C ILE A 650 -8.71 -29.74 1.81
N PRO A 651 -9.78 -29.06 1.31
CA PRO A 651 -11.11 -29.10 1.90
C PRO A 651 -11.90 -30.32 1.43
N PHE A 652 -12.86 -30.70 2.22
CA PHE A 652 -13.95 -31.64 1.91
C PHE A 652 -13.48 -32.96 1.26
N CYS A 653 -12.42 -33.54 1.83
CA CYS A 653 -11.82 -34.81 1.38
C CYS A 653 -12.57 -35.98 2.03
N ARG A 654 -13.38 -36.74 1.28
CA ARG A 654 -14.30 -37.73 1.79
C ARG A 654 -13.62 -39.06 2.13
N THR A 655 -12.64 -39.49 1.30
CA THR A 655 -11.97 -40.79 1.46
C THR A 655 -10.44 -40.64 1.38
N VAL A 656 -9.72 -41.60 1.92
CA VAL A 656 -8.25 -41.66 1.89
C VAL A 656 -7.74 -41.76 0.45
N GLU A 657 -8.45 -42.49 -0.41
CA GLU A 657 -8.15 -42.66 -1.83
C GLU A 657 -8.31 -41.35 -2.58
N GLU A 658 -9.36 -40.59 -2.28
CA GLU A 658 -9.55 -39.22 -2.80
C GLU A 658 -8.36 -38.32 -2.41
N GLY A 659 -7.95 -38.34 -1.15
CA GLY A 659 -6.79 -37.61 -0.68
C GLY A 659 -5.49 -37.97 -1.42
N LYS A 660 -5.24 -39.25 -1.65
CA LYS A 660 -4.09 -39.72 -2.44
C LYS A 660 -4.15 -39.20 -3.90
N ARG A 661 -5.36 -39.23 -4.51
CA ARG A 661 -5.58 -38.71 -5.86
C ARG A 661 -5.29 -37.22 -5.97
N VAL A 662 -5.79 -36.43 -5.04
CA VAL A 662 -5.55 -34.99 -5.02
C VAL A 662 -4.08 -34.68 -4.87
N VAL A 663 -3.37 -35.34 -3.94
CA VAL A 663 -1.92 -35.16 -3.76
C VAL A 663 -1.15 -35.50 -5.03
N GLN A 664 -1.59 -36.54 -5.78
CA GLN A 664 -0.97 -36.89 -7.07
C GLN A 664 -1.23 -35.81 -8.12
N VAL A 665 -2.46 -35.32 -8.25
CA VAL A 665 -2.81 -34.22 -9.19
C VAL A 665 -2.01 -32.95 -8.89
N MET A 666 -1.84 -32.62 -7.61
CA MET A 666 -0.97 -31.49 -7.20
C MET A 666 0.48 -31.73 -7.64
N ALA A 667 1.00 -32.93 -7.44
CA ALA A 667 2.38 -33.29 -7.85
C ALA A 667 2.57 -33.21 -9.36
N ASP A 668 1.57 -33.64 -10.15
CA ASP A 668 1.57 -33.58 -11.61
C ASP A 668 1.56 -32.11 -12.10
N ASN A 669 0.96 -31.19 -11.32
CA ASN A 669 0.97 -29.75 -11.55
C ASN A 669 2.18 -29.03 -10.93
N GLY A 670 3.18 -29.77 -10.40
CA GLY A 670 4.43 -29.22 -9.87
C GLY A 670 4.38 -28.74 -8.42
N ILE A 671 3.36 -29.15 -7.65
CA ILE A 671 3.22 -28.91 -6.22
C ILE A 671 3.43 -30.22 -5.48
N ARG A 672 4.64 -30.49 -5.02
CA ARG A 672 5.00 -31.75 -4.37
C ARG A 672 5.14 -31.60 -2.86
N ARG A 673 4.46 -32.47 -2.12
CA ARG A 673 4.57 -32.58 -0.68
C ARG A 673 6.03 -32.75 -0.26
N GLY A 674 6.48 -31.96 0.73
CA GLY A 674 7.85 -31.98 1.26
C GLY A 674 8.84 -31.14 0.44
N GLU A 675 8.55 -30.81 -0.83
CA GLU A 675 9.44 -29.99 -1.65
C GLU A 675 9.45 -28.53 -1.15
N ASN A 676 10.66 -27.99 -0.96
CA ASN A 676 10.85 -26.64 -0.38
C ASN A 676 10.10 -26.46 0.97
N GLY A 677 9.99 -27.53 1.77
CA GLY A 677 9.30 -27.50 3.06
C GLY A 677 7.77 -27.37 2.97
N LEU A 678 7.16 -27.76 1.85
CA LEU A 678 5.71 -27.76 1.69
C LEU A 678 5.07 -28.83 2.57
N GLU A 679 4.25 -28.41 3.52
CA GLU A 679 3.32 -29.25 4.25
C GLU A 679 1.94 -29.17 3.60
N LEU A 680 1.28 -30.32 3.43
CA LEU A 680 -0.09 -30.44 2.97
C LEU A 680 -1.00 -30.77 4.14
N TYR A 681 -1.95 -29.89 4.41
CA TYR A 681 -2.99 -30.06 5.42
C TYR A 681 -4.29 -30.60 4.82
N MET A 682 -5.10 -31.20 5.64
CA MET A 682 -6.47 -31.57 5.29
C MET A 682 -7.46 -31.00 6.30
N MET A 683 -8.61 -30.50 5.83
CA MET A 683 -9.70 -30.15 6.71
C MET A 683 -10.38 -31.42 7.28
N VAL A 684 -10.55 -31.42 8.60
CA VAL A 684 -11.35 -32.44 9.31
C VAL A 684 -12.75 -31.84 9.51
N GLU A 685 -13.62 -32.10 8.58
CA GLU A 685 -14.96 -31.49 8.53
C GLU A 685 -16.07 -32.46 8.12
N ILE A 686 -15.69 -33.72 7.92
CA ILE A 686 -16.62 -34.82 7.64
C ILE A 686 -16.41 -35.90 8.73
N PRO A 687 -17.45 -36.53 9.30
CA PRO A 687 -17.26 -37.57 10.33
C PRO A 687 -16.33 -38.71 9.93
N SER A 688 -16.29 -39.10 8.62
CA SER A 688 -15.33 -40.10 8.12
C SER A 688 -13.86 -39.68 8.30
N ASN A 689 -13.56 -38.38 8.30
CA ASN A 689 -12.21 -37.88 8.54
C ASN A 689 -11.75 -38.21 9.96
N VAL A 690 -12.62 -38.08 10.95
CA VAL A 690 -12.33 -38.37 12.36
C VAL A 690 -12.15 -39.88 12.56
N VAL A 691 -13.02 -40.69 11.94
CA VAL A 691 -12.96 -42.17 12.03
C VAL A 691 -11.64 -42.69 11.49
N LEU A 692 -11.24 -42.21 10.28
CA LEU A 692 -10.04 -42.67 9.55
C LEU A 692 -8.85 -41.72 9.62
N ILE A 693 -8.78 -40.86 10.64
CA ILE A 693 -7.75 -39.80 10.73
C ILE A 693 -6.31 -40.37 10.70
N GLU A 694 -6.13 -41.57 11.27
CA GLU A 694 -4.83 -42.25 11.26
C GLU A 694 -4.40 -42.65 9.85
N GLU A 695 -5.34 -43.01 8.99
CA GLU A 695 -5.03 -43.32 7.57
C GLU A 695 -4.80 -42.04 6.76
N PHE A 696 -5.58 -41.00 7.00
CA PHE A 696 -5.35 -39.69 6.41
C PHE A 696 -3.99 -39.09 6.81
N GLY A 697 -3.52 -39.35 8.06
CA GLY A 697 -2.22 -38.93 8.55
C GLY A 697 -1.02 -39.55 7.84
N LYS A 698 -1.20 -40.60 7.04
CA LYS A 698 -0.18 -41.14 6.15
C LYS A 698 -0.06 -40.30 4.86
N VAL A 699 -1.14 -39.62 4.46
CA VAL A 699 -1.24 -38.81 3.25
C VAL A 699 -0.92 -37.34 3.51
N PHE A 700 -1.39 -36.80 4.61
CA PHE A 700 -1.26 -35.38 4.96
C PHE A 700 -0.31 -35.14 6.14
N ASP A 701 0.27 -33.93 6.22
CA ASP A 701 1.24 -33.54 7.26
C ASP A 701 0.58 -32.96 8.50
N GLY A 702 -0.62 -32.38 8.34
CA GLY A 702 -1.38 -31.77 9.41
C GLY A 702 -2.87 -31.70 9.12
N PHE A 703 -3.62 -31.26 10.11
CA PHE A 703 -5.07 -31.20 10.07
C PHE A 703 -5.58 -29.86 10.59
N SER A 704 -6.72 -29.43 10.10
CA SER A 704 -7.47 -28.29 10.63
C SER A 704 -8.95 -28.66 10.74
N ILE A 705 -9.53 -28.54 11.92
CA ILE A 705 -10.94 -28.89 12.15
C ILE A 705 -11.80 -27.76 11.58
N GLY A 706 -12.66 -28.10 10.62
CA GLY A 706 -13.72 -27.24 10.10
C GLY A 706 -15.02 -27.49 10.88
N SER A 707 -15.16 -26.88 12.06
CA SER A 707 -16.25 -27.20 13.00
C SER A 707 -17.63 -26.94 12.42
N ASN A 708 -17.79 -25.97 11.52
CA ASN A 708 -19.07 -25.66 10.89
C ASN A 708 -19.61 -26.85 10.06
N ASP A 709 -18.84 -27.35 9.10
CA ASP A 709 -19.24 -28.46 8.25
C ASP A 709 -19.25 -29.77 9.05
N LEU A 710 -18.31 -29.95 10.00
CA LEU A 710 -18.33 -31.12 10.90
C LEU A 710 -19.63 -31.18 11.71
N THR A 711 -20.10 -30.05 12.27
CA THR A 711 -21.36 -29.96 13.02
C THR A 711 -22.55 -30.26 12.12
N GLN A 712 -22.63 -29.64 10.96
CA GLN A 712 -23.66 -29.85 9.97
C GLN A 712 -23.80 -31.33 9.60
N LEU A 713 -22.68 -31.97 9.27
CA LEU A 713 -22.71 -33.37 8.81
C LEU A 713 -22.84 -34.38 9.95
N THR A 714 -22.41 -34.03 11.17
CA THR A 714 -22.65 -34.88 12.37
C THR A 714 -24.10 -34.89 12.78
N LEU A 715 -24.77 -33.74 12.74
CA LEU A 715 -26.18 -33.61 13.13
C LEU A 715 -27.15 -33.88 11.96
N GLY A 716 -26.63 -34.00 10.72
CA GLY A 716 -27.44 -34.27 9.54
C GLY A 716 -28.39 -33.12 9.21
N LEU A 717 -27.97 -31.88 9.36
CA LEU A 717 -28.78 -30.69 9.11
C LEU A 717 -28.09 -29.75 8.12
N ASP A 718 -28.88 -28.92 7.47
CA ASP A 718 -28.41 -27.80 6.66
C ASP A 718 -28.43 -26.51 7.50
N ARG A 719 -27.24 -25.93 7.80
CA ARG A 719 -27.10 -24.70 8.61
C ARG A 719 -27.70 -23.46 7.94
N ASP A 720 -27.83 -23.48 6.61
CA ASP A 720 -28.38 -22.36 5.85
C ASP A 720 -29.94 -22.46 5.75
N SER A 721 -30.54 -23.56 6.21
CA SER A 721 -32.00 -23.74 6.25
C SER A 721 -32.60 -23.11 7.50
N ASN A 722 -33.38 -22.04 7.32
CA ASN A 722 -34.09 -21.35 8.41
C ASN A 722 -34.96 -22.26 9.27
N MET A 723 -35.39 -23.42 8.74
CA MET A 723 -36.26 -24.37 9.45
C MET A 723 -35.53 -25.18 10.51
N VAL A 724 -34.24 -25.48 10.30
CA VAL A 724 -33.45 -26.36 11.18
C VAL A 724 -32.19 -25.69 11.74
N ALA A 725 -31.85 -24.47 11.31
CA ALA A 725 -30.66 -23.73 11.78
C ALA A 725 -30.62 -23.54 13.31
N HIS A 726 -31.80 -23.54 13.97
CA HIS A 726 -31.89 -23.43 15.44
C HIS A 726 -31.33 -24.65 16.19
N ILE A 727 -31.14 -25.79 15.50
CA ILE A 727 -30.55 -27.02 16.06
C ILE A 727 -29.02 -27.00 15.93
N PHE A 728 -28.48 -26.13 15.07
CA PHE A 728 -27.04 -26.00 14.84
C PHE A 728 -26.35 -25.46 16.08
N ASP A 729 -25.55 -26.31 16.75
CA ASP A 729 -24.70 -25.90 17.87
C ASP A 729 -23.43 -26.73 17.85
N GLU A 730 -22.29 -26.05 17.65
CA GLU A 730 -20.95 -26.66 17.62
C GLU A 730 -20.56 -27.26 18.99
N ARG A 731 -21.24 -26.87 20.09
CA ARG A 731 -21.07 -27.42 21.44
C ARG A 731 -21.90 -28.69 21.70
N ASN A 732 -22.59 -29.20 20.69
CA ASN A 732 -23.33 -30.47 20.84
C ASN A 732 -22.35 -31.59 21.24
N GLY A 733 -22.79 -32.46 22.16
CA GLY A 733 -21.95 -33.51 22.70
C GLY A 733 -21.36 -34.45 21.65
N ALA A 734 -22.13 -34.81 20.59
CA ALA A 734 -21.60 -35.63 19.50
C ALA A 734 -20.48 -34.92 18.71
N VAL A 735 -20.60 -33.61 18.50
CA VAL A 735 -19.57 -32.80 17.81
C VAL A 735 -18.33 -32.69 18.68
N MET A 736 -18.49 -32.37 19.96
CA MET A 736 -17.39 -32.28 20.91
C MET A 736 -16.63 -33.60 21.05
N ASP A 737 -17.31 -34.76 21.06
CA ASP A 737 -16.67 -36.08 21.08
C ASP A 737 -15.85 -36.35 19.81
N LEU A 738 -16.35 -35.98 18.64
CA LEU A 738 -15.61 -36.10 17.37
C LEU A 738 -14.37 -35.19 17.39
N VAL A 739 -14.48 -33.93 17.82
CA VAL A 739 -13.38 -32.98 17.94
C VAL A 739 -12.30 -33.51 18.87
N LYS A 740 -12.68 -33.97 20.08
CA LYS A 740 -11.77 -34.60 21.07
C LYS A 740 -11.07 -35.83 20.48
N THR A 741 -11.81 -36.68 19.79
CA THR A 741 -11.27 -37.90 19.15
C THR A 741 -10.25 -37.54 18.09
N ALA A 742 -10.54 -36.55 17.22
CA ALA A 742 -9.62 -36.09 16.19
C ALA A 742 -8.31 -35.56 16.80
N ILE A 743 -8.39 -34.68 17.80
CA ILE A 743 -7.21 -34.11 18.48
C ILE A 743 -6.38 -35.22 19.11
N THR A 744 -7.00 -36.12 19.85
CA THR A 744 -6.32 -37.21 20.55
C THR A 744 -5.58 -38.14 19.60
N LYS A 745 -6.21 -38.55 18.50
CA LYS A 745 -5.61 -39.42 17.50
C LYS A 745 -4.49 -38.71 16.71
N ALA A 746 -4.67 -37.44 16.34
CA ALA A 746 -3.65 -36.67 15.63
C ALA A 746 -2.39 -36.48 16.49
N ASN A 747 -2.56 -36.12 17.77
CA ASN A 747 -1.43 -35.99 18.72
C ASN A 747 -0.69 -37.31 18.92
N LYS A 748 -1.41 -38.43 19.00
CA LYS A 748 -0.78 -39.79 19.09
C LYS A 748 0.12 -40.08 17.90
N MET A 749 -0.27 -39.58 16.68
CA MET A 749 0.53 -39.72 15.47
C MET A 749 1.62 -38.64 15.32
N LYS A 750 1.72 -37.71 16.27
CA LYS A 750 2.58 -36.52 16.18
C LYS A 750 2.31 -35.68 14.93
N ARG A 751 1.04 -35.59 14.53
CA ARG A 751 0.59 -34.69 13.47
C ARG A 751 0.01 -33.42 14.09
N LYS A 752 0.35 -32.26 13.50
CA LYS A 752 -0.25 -30.98 13.91
C LYS A 752 -1.77 -31.03 13.67
N ILE A 753 -2.54 -30.53 14.61
CA ILE A 753 -3.97 -30.34 14.46
C ILE A 753 -4.41 -29.01 15.04
N GLY A 754 -5.06 -28.21 14.22
CA GLY A 754 -5.67 -26.95 14.59
C GLY A 754 -7.17 -26.96 14.37
N ILE A 755 -7.81 -25.83 14.65
CA ILE A 755 -9.19 -25.53 14.34
C ILE A 755 -9.30 -24.20 13.62
N CYS A 756 -10.20 -24.09 12.64
CA CYS A 756 -10.44 -22.85 11.88
C CYS A 756 -11.93 -22.50 11.74
N GLY A 757 -12.81 -23.21 12.45
CA GLY A 757 -14.23 -22.87 12.54
C GLY A 757 -14.50 -21.68 13.47
N GLN A 758 -15.78 -21.30 13.58
CA GLN A 758 -16.19 -20.11 14.36
C GLN A 758 -16.23 -20.37 15.88
N ALA A 759 -16.46 -21.61 16.28
CA ALA A 759 -16.72 -21.96 17.68
C ALA A 759 -15.74 -21.35 18.71
N PRO A 760 -14.40 -21.39 18.54
CA PRO A 760 -13.50 -20.80 19.54
C PRO A 760 -13.55 -19.28 19.58
N SER A 761 -14.00 -18.59 18.53
CA SER A 761 -14.24 -17.15 18.53
C SER A 761 -15.52 -16.76 19.24
N ASP A 762 -16.59 -17.58 19.05
CA ASP A 762 -17.92 -17.27 19.53
C ASP A 762 -18.16 -17.78 20.98
N TYR A 763 -17.51 -18.89 21.37
CA TYR A 763 -17.73 -19.57 22.64
C TYR A 763 -16.41 -19.75 23.43
N PRO A 764 -16.14 -18.94 24.45
CA PRO A 764 -14.94 -19.07 25.28
C PRO A 764 -14.80 -20.46 25.94
N GLU A 765 -15.92 -21.10 26.34
CA GLU A 765 -15.92 -22.46 26.90
C GLU A 765 -15.45 -23.49 25.87
N PHE A 766 -15.73 -23.31 24.60
CA PHE A 766 -15.26 -24.19 23.53
C PHE A 766 -13.74 -24.04 23.33
N ALA A 767 -13.23 -22.81 23.39
CA ALA A 767 -11.78 -22.57 23.33
C ALA A 767 -11.03 -23.26 24.50
N ARG A 768 -11.57 -23.18 25.71
CA ARG A 768 -11.02 -23.89 26.89
C ARG A 768 -11.02 -25.40 26.70
N PHE A 769 -12.15 -25.97 26.26
CA PHE A 769 -12.25 -27.41 25.95
C PHE A 769 -11.18 -27.87 24.95
N LEU A 770 -10.90 -27.06 23.91
CA LEU A 770 -9.86 -27.38 22.92
C LEU A 770 -8.45 -27.43 23.57
N VAL A 771 -8.13 -26.48 24.45
CA VAL A 771 -6.86 -26.48 25.21
C VAL A 771 -6.78 -27.74 26.11
N GLU A 772 -7.86 -28.11 26.79
CA GLU A 772 -7.94 -29.32 27.61
C GLU A 772 -7.72 -30.61 26.79
N CYS A 773 -8.18 -30.62 25.51
CA CYS A 773 -7.96 -31.73 24.59
C CYS A 773 -6.51 -31.76 24.04
N GLY A 774 -5.72 -30.71 24.23
CA GLY A 774 -4.37 -30.58 23.73
C GLY A 774 -4.26 -30.19 22.27
N ILE A 775 -5.10 -29.27 21.78
CA ILE A 775 -5.02 -28.73 20.43
C ILE A 775 -3.72 -27.95 20.22
N ASN A 776 -3.16 -27.96 19.00
CA ASN A 776 -1.90 -27.27 18.70
C ASN A 776 -2.11 -25.80 18.37
N SER A 777 -3.19 -25.48 17.62
CA SER A 777 -3.48 -24.10 17.19
C SER A 777 -4.97 -23.81 17.13
N MET A 778 -5.34 -22.54 17.33
CA MET A 778 -6.70 -22.05 17.11
C MET A 778 -6.64 -20.85 16.16
N SER A 779 -7.39 -20.91 15.07
CA SER A 779 -7.56 -19.78 14.17
C SER A 779 -8.79 -18.99 14.54
N LEU A 780 -8.60 -17.72 14.81
CA LEU A 780 -9.61 -16.81 15.33
C LEU A 780 -9.88 -15.67 14.35
N ASN A 781 -11.04 -15.08 14.46
CA ASN A 781 -11.34 -13.81 13.81
C ASN A 781 -10.55 -12.68 14.49
N SER A 782 -10.10 -11.69 13.73
CA SER A 782 -9.20 -10.64 14.21
C SER A 782 -9.73 -9.86 15.42
N ASP A 783 -11.02 -9.65 15.52
CA ASP A 783 -11.74 -8.99 16.62
C ASP A 783 -11.72 -9.77 17.93
N THR A 784 -11.60 -11.11 17.89
CA THR A 784 -11.63 -11.97 19.07
C THR A 784 -10.26 -12.41 19.54
N VAL A 785 -9.20 -12.22 18.74
CA VAL A 785 -7.82 -12.72 19.03
C VAL A 785 -7.35 -12.36 20.42
N ILE A 786 -7.44 -11.09 20.79
CA ILE A 786 -6.86 -10.60 22.05
C ILE A 786 -7.61 -11.16 23.25
N LYS A 787 -8.93 -11.10 23.22
CA LYS A 787 -9.79 -11.62 24.29
C LYS A 787 -9.56 -13.12 24.49
N THR A 788 -9.61 -13.88 23.39
CA THR A 788 -9.42 -15.33 23.44
C THR A 788 -8.01 -15.72 23.88
N THR A 789 -6.98 -14.95 23.48
CA THR A 789 -5.60 -15.17 23.96
C THR A 789 -5.50 -15.06 25.48
N LEU A 790 -6.16 -14.07 26.08
CA LEU A 790 -6.17 -13.91 27.55
C LEU A 790 -6.89 -15.08 28.23
N ASP A 791 -8.03 -15.52 27.72
CA ASP A 791 -8.79 -16.67 28.24
C ASP A 791 -7.98 -17.98 28.14
N ILE A 792 -7.22 -18.17 27.06
CA ILE A 792 -6.37 -19.35 26.87
C ILE A 792 -5.18 -19.32 27.83
N LEU A 793 -4.54 -18.17 28.04
CA LEU A 793 -3.46 -18.02 29.00
C LEU A 793 -3.92 -18.37 30.42
N GLU A 794 -5.11 -17.96 30.83
CA GLU A 794 -5.70 -18.32 32.12
C GLU A 794 -5.98 -19.82 32.21
N THR A 795 -6.54 -20.40 31.16
CA THR A 795 -6.82 -21.85 31.07
C THR A 795 -5.53 -22.68 31.17
N GLU A 796 -4.50 -22.31 30.39
CA GLU A 796 -3.19 -23.01 30.46
C GLU A 796 -2.56 -22.93 31.85
N LYS A 797 -2.68 -21.77 32.50
CA LYS A 797 -2.22 -21.60 33.89
C LYS A 797 -2.93 -22.54 34.85
N HIS A 798 -4.27 -22.68 34.72
CA HIS A 798 -5.06 -23.60 35.57
C HIS A 798 -4.69 -25.05 35.29
N LEU A 799 -4.37 -25.42 34.07
CA LEU A 799 -3.94 -26.77 33.69
C LEU A 799 -2.44 -27.05 34.02
N GLY A 800 -1.70 -26.07 34.56
CA GLY A 800 -0.27 -26.22 34.87
C GLY A 800 0.61 -26.29 33.62
N ILE A 801 0.10 -25.84 32.45
CA ILE A 801 0.84 -25.75 31.21
C ILE A 801 1.73 -24.50 31.32
N LYS A 802 3.04 -24.66 31.22
CA LYS A 802 3.97 -23.52 31.21
C LYS A 802 3.99 -22.89 29.80
N ALA A 803 3.75 -21.59 29.73
CA ALA A 803 3.87 -20.78 28.54
C ALA A 803 5.32 -20.64 28.06
#